data_0629d3fd5675842ad8a7907f2a931e50
#
_entry.id   0629d3fd5675842ad8a7907f2a931e50
#
_cell.length_a   1.000
_cell.length_b   1.000
_cell.length_c   1.000
_cell.angle_alpha   90.00
_cell.angle_beta   90.00
_cell.angle_gamma   90.00
#
_symmetry.space_group_name_H-M   'P 1'
#
loop_
_entity.id
_entity.type
_entity.pdbx_description
1 polymer ?
#
loop_
_entity_poly.entity_id
_entity_poly.type
_entity_poly.pdbx_seq_one_letter_code
_entity_poly.pdbx_strand_id
1 'polypeptide(L)'
;MLTMASAIPALSGWAQQKPNILVIIADDLARCELGCYGGQNLATPNIDQVASEGMLMTNNFASVAMSVPVRASMYTGLYPARHGSYLNHKATYSRVKSVTHYLSDLGYRVGRAGKDHPVNQPKVYGFEKIPGFVVGCTASRPAKSTPDGILEFMRRDASQPFCLFVCSINSHMPWDAGDASEFTPSQIKLPPNCVDNAKTRSDFCRYLAEIRLFDDEVGMVMSALKEAGADENTLVIVLSEQGPQMPFAKWTCYRYGQSSAMIVRYPGKVKAGSVSDALVQYEDILPTLIDAAGGNPVEGLDGVSQLDVLLGKESEKREWVYGMHNNSPEGPPYPIRSIQDKRYKLIENLSSESSYYEKHMMGEGDNMWQSWLQTAQTNDYAAWLVEKFENRPAIEFYDLETDPWELNNLAYDPEHKERIGIMYRELHRWMEEQGDRGALMDSKNPEDPSLKVPQPVSTYEELNAIREDLTQNYYLACDIEIPEGVEWVPIGASSMDDTNPERFSGILDGRGHAIKGLTIRNAKAFKGLFGRLYHGTVRNLTLEDVDIAGKAPTGGITGAMIGACTLERVAVTGKITSDSEVGGLAGRVARDGTQTDYNIIRDCYVNADIQATRLSTSMDSPSCAGGLVGFIHSNNGTSVAKLDIARAYYAGNVSTLQQSHNSGCATGVIGFTDNNRNVRLQDVLVMANSITGATPNYYYSRRLPVAPNNVVEHMSGLYVRKGIRLSYYADAGVGGQIPAGTIREVDDAVLRTKAFYTGTLNWDFDTVWTITEGEYPTFKSSFADRIEEVRPDKLADDIRYDLHGRRQDSITSPGIFIQNGRKVAIGTSALRKPSPDSAPK
;
A
#
# COMPACT_ATOMS: atom_id res chain seq x y z
N MET A 1 45.13 63.32 29.42
CA MET A 1 44.24 62.24 29.76
C MET A 1 44.08 61.46 28.44
N LEU A 2 44.82 60.37 28.24
CA LEU A 2 44.64 59.45 27.12
C LEU A 2 43.63 58.35 27.56
N THR A 3 42.54 58.26 26.87
CA THR A 3 41.59 57.18 27.04
C THR A 3 42.05 56.01 26.12
N MET A 4 42.51 54.94 26.74
CA MET A 4 42.70 53.64 26.07
C MET A 4 41.35 53.00 25.80
N ALA A 5 40.97 52.90 24.54
CA ALA A 5 39.88 52.06 24.12
C ALA A 5 40.37 50.61 24.03
N SER A 6 39.87 49.73 24.94
CA SER A 6 40.09 48.29 24.89
C SER A 6 39.17 47.69 23.78
N ALA A 7 39.77 47.24 22.69
CA ALA A 7 39.08 46.42 21.70
C ALA A 7 38.79 45.03 22.28
N ILE A 8 37.52 44.72 22.50
CA ILE A 8 37.05 43.35 22.79
C ILE A 8 37.11 42.58 21.47
N PRO A 9 37.83 41.46 21.39
CA PRO A 9 37.79 40.63 20.17
C PRO A 9 36.39 40.05 20.05
N ALA A 10 35.71 40.34 18.95
CA ALA A 10 34.49 39.64 18.59
C ALA A 10 34.77 38.12 18.50
N LEU A 11 34.20 37.39 19.42
CA LEU A 11 34.07 35.93 19.31
C LEU A 11 33.20 35.68 18.08
N SER A 12 33.84 35.48 16.92
CA SER A 12 33.19 34.88 15.76
C SER A 12 32.77 33.47 16.20
N GLY A 13 31.50 33.31 16.51
CA GLY A 13 30.90 31.98 16.70
C GLY A 13 31.19 31.19 15.41
N TRP A 14 32.08 30.24 15.51
CA TRP A 14 32.26 29.26 14.43
C TRP A 14 30.96 28.52 14.33
N ALA A 15 30.16 28.76 13.29
CA ALA A 15 29.06 27.89 12.94
C ALA A 15 29.67 26.49 12.79
N GLN A 16 29.22 25.56 13.63
CA GLN A 16 29.72 24.18 13.60
C GLN A 16 29.50 23.65 12.19
N GLN A 17 30.57 23.29 11.50
CA GLN A 17 30.49 22.77 10.13
C GLN A 17 29.67 21.49 10.15
N LYS A 18 28.66 21.39 9.28
CA LYS A 18 27.85 20.18 9.15
C LYS A 18 28.76 18.98 8.83
N PRO A 19 28.54 17.81 9.42
CA PRO A 19 29.34 16.64 9.08
C PRO A 19 29.10 16.19 7.64
N ASN A 20 30.07 15.60 7.02
CA ASN A 20 29.82 14.71 5.90
C ASN A 20 29.21 13.40 6.40
N ILE A 21 28.55 12.68 5.52
CA ILE A 21 27.92 11.40 5.79
C ILE A 21 28.42 10.39 4.77
N LEU A 22 28.90 9.23 5.25
CA LEU A 22 29.34 8.13 4.42
C LEU A 22 28.68 6.84 4.93
N VAL A 23 27.91 6.19 4.07
CA VAL A 23 27.26 4.91 4.37
C VAL A 23 27.82 3.85 3.44
N ILE A 24 28.46 2.83 3.98
CA ILE A 24 29.06 1.70 3.24
C ILE A 24 28.22 0.47 3.51
N ILE A 25 27.73 -0.20 2.46
CA ILE A 25 26.75 -1.27 2.60
C ILE A 25 27.22 -2.51 1.85
N ALA A 26 27.34 -3.65 2.58
CA ALA A 26 27.48 -4.96 1.98
C ALA A 26 26.14 -5.46 1.43
N ASP A 27 26.18 -6.48 0.57
CA ASP A 27 25.02 -7.16 0.02
C ASP A 27 25.00 -8.62 0.52
N ASP A 28 23.86 -9.07 1.10
CA ASP A 28 23.68 -10.47 1.57
C ASP A 28 24.76 -10.97 2.57
N LEU A 29 25.12 -10.14 3.55
CA LEU A 29 26.21 -10.47 4.49
C LEU A 29 25.70 -10.75 5.91
N ALA A 30 25.95 -11.95 6.43
CA ALA A 30 25.68 -12.29 7.81
C ALA A 30 26.67 -11.59 8.76
N ARG A 31 26.18 -10.80 9.70
CA ARG A 31 27.04 -10.08 10.65
C ARG A 31 27.93 -10.99 11.50
N CYS A 32 27.47 -12.21 11.79
CA CYS A 32 28.20 -13.16 12.63
C CYS A 32 29.51 -13.68 11.99
N GLU A 33 29.75 -13.42 10.70
CA GLU A 33 31.02 -13.75 10.05
C GLU A 33 32.08 -12.65 10.20
N LEU A 34 31.71 -11.45 10.63
CA LEU A 34 32.64 -10.35 10.84
C LEU A 34 33.40 -10.49 12.16
N GLY A 35 34.73 -10.21 12.16
CA GLY A 35 35.61 -10.35 13.34
C GLY A 35 35.08 -9.58 14.54
N CYS A 36 34.69 -8.31 14.38
CA CYS A 36 34.15 -7.46 15.44
C CYS A 36 32.82 -7.97 16.03
N TYR A 37 32.09 -8.85 15.34
CA TYR A 37 30.90 -9.54 15.85
C TYR A 37 31.17 -10.97 16.32
N GLY A 38 32.46 -11.37 16.43
CA GLY A 38 32.89 -12.69 16.91
C GLY A 38 32.98 -13.76 15.83
N GLY A 39 32.99 -13.38 14.56
CA GLY A 39 33.24 -14.26 13.42
C GLY A 39 34.60 -14.98 13.55
N GLN A 40 34.63 -16.27 13.21
CA GLN A 40 35.82 -17.12 13.44
C GLN A 40 36.38 -17.72 12.16
N ASN A 41 35.68 -17.54 11.03
CA ASN A 41 36.06 -18.17 9.77
C ASN A 41 37.03 -17.33 8.94
N LEU A 42 37.00 -16.00 9.10
CA LEU A 42 37.86 -15.06 8.40
C LEU A 42 38.24 -13.87 9.28
N ALA A 43 39.32 -13.18 8.93
CA ALA A 43 39.66 -11.88 9.51
C ALA A 43 39.09 -10.75 8.64
N THR A 44 38.54 -9.73 9.28
CA THR A 44 37.99 -8.53 8.61
C THR A 44 38.68 -7.27 9.16
N PRO A 45 40.00 -7.10 8.93
CA PRO A 45 40.80 -6.09 9.62
C PRO A 45 40.37 -4.65 9.35
N ASN A 46 39.84 -4.32 8.14
CA ASN A 46 39.42 -2.99 7.83
C ASN A 46 38.08 -2.63 8.50
N ILE A 47 37.11 -3.57 8.52
CA ILE A 47 35.85 -3.42 9.24
C ILE A 47 36.10 -3.36 10.74
N ASP A 48 36.97 -4.25 11.27
CA ASP A 48 37.31 -4.30 12.69
C ASP A 48 38.01 -3.00 13.13
N GLN A 49 38.79 -2.37 12.26
CA GLN A 49 39.39 -1.07 12.54
C GLN A 49 38.31 0.01 12.70
N VAL A 50 37.31 0.08 11.78
CA VAL A 50 36.20 1.04 11.89
C VAL A 50 35.43 0.81 13.18
N ALA A 51 35.22 -0.46 13.59
CA ALA A 51 34.57 -0.81 14.83
C ALA A 51 35.36 -0.36 16.06
N SER A 52 36.69 -0.51 16.03
CA SER A 52 37.60 -0.08 17.12
C SER A 52 37.65 1.46 17.27
N GLU A 53 37.45 2.19 16.18
CA GLU A 53 37.39 3.65 16.15
C GLU A 53 35.99 4.22 16.38
N GLY A 54 34.96 3.36 16.48
CA GLY A 54 33.56 3.74 16.56
C GLY A 54 32.76 2.96 17.59
N MET A 55 31.47 2.82 17.34
CA MET A 55 30.50 2.05 18.12
C MET A 55 30.00 0.87 17.32
N LEU A 56 29.99 -0.31 17.97
CA LEU A 56 29.38 -1.52 17.46
C LEU A 56 27.92 -1.62 17.96
N MET A 57 26.95 -1.68 17.03
CA MET A 57 25.55 -1.92 17.36
C MET A 57 25.26 -3.42 17.25
N THR A 58 24.87 -4.06 18.36
CA THR A 58 24.66 -5.52 18.40
C THR A 58 23.27 -5.96 17.99
N ASN A 59 22.30 -5.05 17.90
CA ASN A 59 20.90 -5.34 17.62
C ASN A 59 20.33 -4.43 16.53
N ASN A 60 20.91 -4.48 15.33
CA ASN A 60 20.37 -3.83 14.13
C ASN A 60 19.67 -4.87 13.25
N PHE A 61 18.51 -4.53 12.71
CA PHE A 61 17.65 -5.45 11.98
C PHE A 61 17.09 -4.85 10.69
N ALA A 62 17.07 -5.65 9.63
CA ALA A 62 16.28 -5.41 8.44
C ALA A 62 14.82 -5.77 8.72
N SER A 63 13.88 -4.89 8.38
CA SER A 63 12.44 -5.20 8.45
C SER A 63 12.01 -6.21 7.37
N VAL A 64 12.77 -6.30 6.29
CA VAL A 64 12.59 -7.28 5.20
C VAL A 64 13.95 -7.81 4.77
N ALA A 65 14.15 -9.13 4.80
CA ALA A 65 15.39 -9.73 4.32
C ALA A 65 15.40 -9.89 2.79
N MET A 66 15.24 -8.77 2.07
CA MET A 66 15.26 -8.66 0.60
C MET A 66 15.81 -7.28 0.20
N SER A 67 16.73 -7.25 -0.77
CA SER A 67 17.51 -6.06 -1.12
C SER A 67 16.68 -4.85 -1.53
N VAL A 68 15.67 -5.00 -2.39
CA VAL A 68 14.87 -3.85 -2.87
C VAL A 68 14.03 -3.23 -1.75
N PRO A 69 13.24 -4.00 -0.97
CA PRO A 69 12.47 -3.46 0.14
C PRO A 69 13.33 -2.86 1.25
N VAL A 70 14.39 -3.55 1.71
CA VAL A 70 15.19 -3.04 2.84
C VAL A 70 15.94 -1.75 2.50
N ARG A 71 16.45 -1.62 1.26
CA ARG A 71 17.07 -0.35 0.82
C ARG A 71 16.02 0.75 0.68
N ALA A 72 14.81 0.44 0.21
CA ALA A 72 13.71 1.39 0.21
C ALA A 72 13.39 1.87 1.63
N SER A 73 13.28 0.97 2.62
CA SER A 73 13.10 1.31 4.04
C SER A 73 14.20 2.25 4.55
N MET A 74 15.46 1.90 4.30
CA MET A 74 16.62 2.72 4.70
C MET A 74 16.59 4.14 4.10
N TYR A 75 16.25 4.27 2.80
CA TYR A 75 16.24 5.56 2.14
C TYR A 75 15.02 6.40 2.46
N THR A 76 13.91 5.81 2.87
CA THR A 76 12.63 6.52 3.06
C THR A 76 12.24 6.69 4.53
N GLY A 77 12.83 5.91 5.45
CA GLY A 77 12.45 5.90 6.86
C GLY A 77 11.05 5.32 7.12
N LEU A 78 10.52 4.56 6.16
CA LEU A 78 9.18 3.97 6.20
C LEU A 78 9.26 2.44 6.14
N TYR A 79 8.28 1.76 6.76
CA TYR A 79 8.12 0.32 6.59
C TYR A 79 7.63 -0.06 5.18
N PRO A 80 7.86 -1.30 4.74
CA PRO A 80 7.55 -1.73 3.37
C PRO A 80 6.11 -1.53 2.93
N ALA A 81 5.14 -1.76 3.79
CA ALA A 81 3.73 -1.52 3.48
C ALA A 81 3.46 -0.04 3.17
N ARG A 82 4.11 0.89 3.90
CA ARG A 82 3.93 2.33 3.74
C ARG A 82 4.68 2.91 2.54
N HIS A 83 5.89 2.45 2.27
CA HIS A 83 6.59 2.93 1.07
C HIS A 83 6.21 2.17 -0.21
N GLY A 84 5.48 1.06 -0.12
CA GLY A 84 4.92 0.33 -1.26
C GLY A 84 5.81 -0.77 -1.85
N SER A 85 7.10 -0.79 -1.57
CA SER A 85 8.03 -1.82 -2.03
C SER A 85 8.08 -3.00 -1.04
N TYR A 86 6.98 -3.73 -0.91
CA TYR A 86 6.82 -4.87 0.02
C TYR A 86 6.98 -6.25 -0.65
N LEU A 87 7.25 -6.26 -1.95
CA LEU A 87 7.66 -7.42 -2.74
C LEU A 87 9.02 -7.14 -3.34
N ASN A 88 9.78 -8.17 -3.65
CA ASN A 88 11.04 -7.98 -4.36
C ASN A 88 10.82 -7.33 -5.73
N HIS A 89 11.71 -6.43 -6.13
CA HIS A 89 11.64 -5.65 -7.37
C HIS A 89 10.39 -4.77 -7.55
N LYS A 90 9.53 -4.63 -6.53
CA LYS A 90 8.39 -3.72 -6.57
C LYS A 90 8.84 -2.27 -6.38
N ALA A 91 8.30 -1.39 -7.22
CA ALA A 91 8.56 0.04 -7.13
C ALA A 91 7.99 0.65 -5.83
N THR A 92 8.69 1.64 -5.30
CA THR A 92 8.20 2.51 -4.22
C THR A 92 7.11 3.43 -4.75
N TYR A 93 6.14 3.82 -3.91
CA TYR A 93 5.12 4.80 -4.31
C TYR A 93 5.76 6.13 -4.71
N SER A 94 5.29 6.72 -5.81
CA SER A 94 5.89 7.92 -6.42
C SER A 94 5.86 9.17 -5.54
N ARG A 95 4.92 9.23 -4.57
CA ARG A 95 4.78 10.32 -3.59
C ARG A 95 5.79 10.26 -2.44
N VAL A 96 6.48 9.15 -2.27
CA VAL A 96 7.39 8.96 -1.12
C VAL A 96 8.65 9.80 -1.32
N LYS A 97 9.02 10.57 -0.30
CA LYS A 97 10.31 11.26 -0.24
C LYS A 97 11.39 10.32 0.31
N SER A 98 12.61 10.52 -0.13
CA SER A 98 13.76 9.73 0.33
C SER A 98 14.88 10.63 0.85
N VAL A 99 15.95 10.03 1.31
CA VAL A 99 17.18 10.69 1.77
C VAL A 99 17.67 11.75 0.79
N THR A 100 17.46 11.55 -0.53
CA THR A 100 17.88 12.51 -1.55
C THR A 100 17.12 13.83 -1.50
N HIS A 101 15.85 13.82 -1.08
CA HIS A 101 15.06 15.02 -0.85
C HIS A 101 15.50 15.73 0.44
N TYR A 102 15.42 15.02 1.55
CA TYR A 102 15.65 15.61 2.88
C TYR A 102 17.06 16.17 3.05
N LEU A 103 18.09 15.45 2.59
CA LEU A 103 19.46 15.92 2.74
C LEU A 103 19.81 16.99 1.71
N SER A 104 19.25 16.95 0.49
CA SER A 104 19.42 18.06 -0.46
C SER A 104 18.80 19.37 0.06
N ASP A 105 17.62 19.30 0.70
CA ASP A 105 16.99 20.46 1.34
C ASP A 105 17.85 21.02 2.49
N LEU A 106 18.67 20.16 3.12
CA LEU A 106 19.65 20.57 4.13
C LEU A 106 21.00 21.04 3.52
N GLY A 107 21.11 21.09 2.21
CA GLY A 107 22.28 21.61 1.48
C GLY A 107 23.36 20.57 1.17
N TYR A 108 23.08 19.27 1.32
CA TYR A 108 24.03 18.19 1.00
C TYR A 108 24.04 17.88 -0.50
N ARG A 109 25.21 17.51 -1.01
CA ARG A 109 25.32 16.72 -2.25
C ARG A 109 25.04 15.27 -1.90
N VAL A 110 24.11 14.61 -2.59
CA VAL A 110 23.72 13.23 -2.27
C VAL A 110 24.07 12.30 -3.42
N GLY A 111 25.05 11.44 -3.21
CA GLY A 111 25.58 10.51 -4.21
C GLY A 111 25.44 9.05 -3.83
N ARG A 112 25.48 8.18 -4.85
CA ARG A 112 25.51 6.72 -4.69
C ARG A 112 26.48 6.10 -5.68
N ALA A 113 27.41 5.28 -5.16
CA ALA A 113 28.29 4.41 -5.92
C ALA A 113 27.82 2.95 -5.76
N GLY A 114 27.91 2.15 -6.82
CA GLY A 114 27.60 0.72 -6.77
C GLY A 114 26.12 0.37 -6.96
N LYS A 115 25.68 -0.70 -6.32
CA LYS A 115 24.36 -1.34 -6.49
C LYS A 115 23.22 -0.32 -6.52
N ASP A 116 22.41 -0.35 -7.57
CA ASP A 116 21.38 0.66 -7.85
C ASP A 116 19.96 0.30 -7.39
N HIS A 117 19.80 -0.73 -6.56
CA HIS A 117 18.55 -0.97 -5.85
C HIS A 117 18.23 0.18 -4.87
N PRO A 118 16.97 0.52 -4.60
CA PRO A 118 15.74 -0.01 -5.19
C PRO A 118 15.55 0.41 -6.65
N VAL A 119 14.47 -0.04 -7.29
CA VAL A 119 14.11 0.20 -8.69
C VAL A 119 14.35 1.66 -9.12
N ASN A 120 14.83 1.86 -10.34
CA ASN A 120 15.14 3.18 -10.89
C ASN A 120 13.91 4.09 -10.94
N GLN A 121 13.80 4.97 -9.95
CA GLN A 121 12.74 5.97 -9.80
C GLN A 121 13.37 7.32 -9.46
N PRO A 122 13.86 8.09 -10.48
CA PRO A 122 14.60 9.35 -10.27
C PRO A 122 13.84 10.39 -9.43
N LYS A 123 12.49 10.37 -9.47
CA LYS A 123 11.65 11.26 -8.66
C LYS A 123 11.64 10.91 -7.19
N VAL A 124 11.91 9.65 -6.82
CA VAL A 124 11.98 9.17 -5.44
C VAL A 124 13.44 9.09 -4.98
N TYR A 125 14.33 8.60 -5.84
CA TYR A 125 15.73 8.33 -5.54
C TYR A 125 16.64 9.13 -6.48
N GLY A 126 16.71 10.44 -6.25
CA GLY A 126 17.48 11.40 -7.07
C GLY A 126 18.99 11.43 -6.78
N PHE A 127 19.61 10.26 -6.56
CA PHE A 127 21.05 10.16 -6.31
C PHE A 127 21.88 10.61 -7.51
N GLU A 128 22.93 11.36 -7.26
CA GLU A 128 24.04 11.47 -8.20
C GLU A 128 24.74 10.11 -8.32
N LYS A 129 24.89 9.60 -9.55
CA LYS A 129 25.54 8.31 -9.80
C LYS A 129 27.05 8.48 -9.83
N ILE A 130 27.76 7.81 -8.93
CA ILE A 130 29.20 7.88 -8.77
C ILE A 130 29.82 6.60 -9.36
N PRO A 131 30.78 6.72 -10.32
CA PRO A 131 31.44 5.55 -10.91
C PRO A 131 32.43 4.89 -9.94
N GLY A 132 32.91 3.70 -10.32
CA GLY A 132 33.96 2.97 -9.62
C GLY A 132 33.52 1.69 -8.94
N PHE A 133 32.22 1.47 -8.78
CA PHE A 133 31.65 0.26 -8.17
C PHE A 133 30.64 -0.41 -9.13
N VAL A 134 30.48 -1.71 -9.00
CA VAL A 134 29.56 -2.50 -9.83
C VAL A 134 28.12 -2.14 -9.49
N VAL A 135 27.31 -1.87 -10.53
CA VAL A 135 25.94 -1.34 -10.36
C VAL A 135 24.88 -2.44 -10.22
N GLY A 136 24.96 -3.52 -10.99
CA GLY A 136 23.98 -4.62 -10.98
C GLY A 136 24.37 -5.77 -10.08
N CYS A 137 23.41 -6.42 -9.43
CA CYS A 137 23.67 -7.56 -8.53
C CYS A 137 23.97 -8.89 -9.26
N THR A 138 23.57 -9.04 -10.52
CA THR A 138 23.74 -10.26 -11.33
C THR A 138 24.73 -10.08 -12.48
N ALA A 139 25.36 -8.92 -12.57
CA ALA A 139 26.33 -8.65 -13.62
C ALA A 139 27.55 -9.57 -13.46
N SER A 140 28.04 -10.12 -14.56
CA SER A 140 29.38 -10.72 -14.56
C SER A 140 30.35 -9.67 -14.00
N ARG A 141 31.09 -10.03 -12.98
CA ARG A 141 31.97 -9.12 -12.21
C ARG A 141 33.27 -8.88 -12.98
N PRO A 142 33.36 -7.85 -13.82
CA PRO A 142 34.51 -7.71 -14.74
C PRO A 142 35.66 -6.91 -14.17
N ALA A 143 35.48 -6.21 -13.07
CA ALA A 143 36.53 -5.33 -12.57
C ALA A 143 36.49 -5.18 -11.05
N LYS A 144 37.69 -5.05 -10.46
CA LYS A 144 37.81 -4.59 -9.07
C LYS A 144 37.22 -3.20 -8.95
N SER A 145 36.51 -2.95 -7.84
CA SER A 145 36.06 -1.61 -7.46
C SER A 145 37.25 -0.64 -7.42
N THR A 146 37.05 0.62 -7.82
CA THR A 146 38.09 1.67 -7.79
C THR A 146 37.60 2.89 -7.01
N PRO A 147 38.50 3.60 -6.29
CA PRO A 147 38.11 4.72 -5.46
C PRO A 147 37.98 6.06 -6.23
N ASP A 148 38.39 6.16 -7.49
CA ASP A 148 38.56 7.42 -8.19
C ASP A 148 37.28 8.27 -8.22
N GLY A 149 36.14 7.66 -8.52
CA GLY A 149 34.85 8.35 -8.58
C GLY A 149 34.40 8.87 -7.22
N ILE A 150 34.52 8.04 -6.15
CA ILE A 150 34.13 8.46 -4.81
C ILE A 150 35.08 9.53 -4.26
N LEU A 151 36.36 9.43 -4.55
CA LEU A 151 37.38 10.42 -4.16
C LEU A 151 37.13 11.77 -4.85
N GLU A 152 36.85 11.78 -6.16
CA GLU A 152 36.45 12.99 -6.90
C GLU A 152 35.21 13.62 -6.28
N PHE A 153 34.15 12.81 -6.01
CA PHE A 153 32.92 13.30 -5.41
C PHE A 153 33.16 13.92 -4.03
N MET A 154 33.97 13.30 -3.16
CA MET A 154 34.30 13.82 -1.83
C MET A 154 35.06 15.16 -1.91
N ARG A 155 36.00 15.29 -2.83
CA ARG A 155 36.89 16.46 -2.98
C ARG A 155 36.27 17.65 -3.74
N ARG A 156 35.24 17.43 -4.53
CA ARG A 156 34.67 18.38 -5.51
C ARG A 156 34.40 19.75 -4.91
N ASP A 157 33.87 19.83 -3.72
CA ASP A 157 33.55 21.07 -3.03
C ASP A 157 33.64 20.90 -1.50
N ALA A 158 34.70 21.38 -0.91
CA ALA A 158 34.93 21.32 0.54
C ALA A 158 33.99 22.25 1.34
N SER A 159 33.30 23.20 0.69
CA SER A 159 32.37 24.13 1.33
C SER A 159 30.95 23.53 1.48
N GLN A 160 30.65 22.52 0.71
CA GLN A 160 29.35 21.84 0.72
C GLN A 160 29.49 20.41 1.26
N PRO A 161 28.74 20.05 2.33
CA PRO A 161 28.79 18.70 2.86
C PRO A 161 28.24 17.69 1.85
N PHE A 162 28.75 16.45 1.93
CA PHE A 162 28.23 15.34 1.13
C PHE A 162 27.55 14.27 1.98
N CYS A 163 26.60 13.57 1.37
CA CYS A 163 26.08 12.28 1.81
C CYS A 163 26.33 11.27 0.69
N LEU A 164 27.22 10.31 0.93
CA LEU A 164 27.62 9.30 -0.03
C LEU A 164 27.24 7.91 0.45
N PHE A 165 26.49 7.18 -0.37
CA PHE A 165 26.22 5.77 -0.21
C PHE A 165 27.15 4.98 -1.13
N VAL A 166 27.97 4.09 -0.54
CA VAL A 166 28.81 3.13 -1.26
C VAL A 166 28.21 1.76 -1.09
N CYS A 167 27.56 1.26 -2.13
CA CYS A 167 26.77 0.05 -2.13
C CYS A 167 27.53 -1.07 -2.84
N SER A 168 28.25 -1.89 -2.08
CA SER A 168 28.91 -3.10 -2.60
C SER A 168 27.89 -4.11 -3.10
N ILE A 169 28.28 -5.00 -4.02
CA ILE A 169 27.56 -6.21 -4.39
C ILE A 169 28.09 -7.46 -3.68
N ASN A 170 29.18 -7.34 -2.94
CA ASN A 170 29.75 -8.43 -2.16
C ASN A 170 28.98 -8.51 -0.83
N SER A 171 28.51 -9.67 -0.40
CA SER A 171 28.73 -11.06 -0.87
C SER A 171 27.45 -11.68 -1.49
N HIS A 172 26.83 -11.01 -2.46
CA HIS A 172 25.62 -11.54 -3.13
C HIS A 172 25.96 -12.68 -4.09
N MET A 173 25.12 -13.73 -4.15
CA MET A 173 25.26 -14.80 -5.16
C MET A 173 25.21 -14.26 -6.61
N PRO A 174 25.91 -14.92 -7.56
CA PRO A 174 26.75 -16.11 -7.37
C PRO A 174 28.06 -15.75 -6.68
N TRP A 175 28.55 -16.65 -5.81
CA TRP A 175 29.84 -16.47 -5.12
C TRP A 175 30.98 -16.94 -6.05
N ASP A 176 31.34 -16.11 -6.99
CA ASP A 176 32.32 -16.40 -8.06
C ASP A 176 33.49 -15.40 -8.13
N ALA A 177 33.47 -14.38 -7.24
CA ALA A 177 34.54 -13.45 -7.04
C ALA A 177 35.38 -13.82 -5.83
N GLY A 178 36.52 -13.37 -5.61
CA GLY A 178 37.41 -13.72 -4.50
C GLY A 178 38.07 -15.10 -4.64
N ASP A 179 39.01 -15.37 -3.78
CA ASP A 179 39.80 -16.61 -3.79
C ASP A 179 39.32 -17.57 -2.69
N ALA A 180 38.42 -18.49 -3.02
CA ALA A 180 37.90 -19.50 -2.11
C ALA A 180 39.00 -20.48 -1.65
N SER A 181 40.18 -20.57 -2.32
CA SER A 181 41.28 -21.45 -1.94
C SER A 181 42.01 -20.98 -0.65
N GLU A 182 41.77 -19.75 -0.22
CA GLU A 182 42.23 -19.24 1.08
C GLU A 182 41.58 -19.98 2.25
N PHE A 183 40.45 -20.67 2.03
CA PHE A 183 39.68 -21.33 3.08
C PHE A 183 39.73 -22.85 2.91
N THR A 184 39.95 -23.55 4.06
CA THR A 184 39.95 -25.01 4.09
C THR A 184 38.54 -25.50 4.50
N PRO A 185 37.77 -26.17 3.64
CA PRO A 185 36.38 -26.58 3.93
C PRO A 185 36.23 -27.33 5.28
N SER A 186 37.16 -28.19 5.65
CA SER A 186 37.09 -28.95 6.90
C SER A 186 37.34 -28.11 8.17
N GLN A 187 37.84 -26.88 8.02
CA GLN A 187 38.12 -25.98 9.16
C GLN A 187 37.00 -24.95 9.36
N ILE A 188 36.08 -24.82 8.37
CA ILE A 188 34.97 -23.89 8.46
C ILE A 188 34.03 -24.29 9.60
N LYS A 189 33.66 -23.32 10.43
CA LYS A 189 32.61 -23.45 11.45
C LYS A 189 31.28 -23.04 10.84
N LEU A 190 30.45 -24.00 10.49
CA LEU A 190 29.14 -23.75 9.98
C LEU A 190 28.18 -23.33 11.11
N PRO A 191 27.21 -22.43 10.83
CA PRO A 191 26.10 -22.17 11.75
C PRO A 191 25.28 -23.44 12.03
N PRO A 192 24.74 -23.59 13.26
CA PRO A 192 23.96 -24.78 13.62
C PRO A 192 22.72 -25.03 12.72
N ASN A 193 22.14 -23.99 12.15
CA ASN A 193 21.03 -24.08 11.20
C ASN A 193 21.46 -24.43 9.76
N CYS A 194 22.67 -24.91 9.58
CA CYS A 194 23.18 -25.39 8.30
C CYS A 194 23.39 -26.91 8.30
N VAL A 195 23.03 -27.56 7.21
CA VAL A 195 23.38 -28.98 7.00
C VAL A 195 24.87 -29.09 6.68
N ASP A 196 25.59 -29.82 7.52
CA ASP A 196 27.03 -30.05 7.33
C ASP A 196 27.29 -31.13 6.27
N ASN A 197 27.64 -30.71 5.08
CA ASN A 197 28.04 -31.56 3.98
C ASN A 197 29.12 -30.88 3.10
N ALA A 198 29.68 -31.61 2.16
CA ALA A 198 30.77 -31.12 1.31
C ALA A 198 30.36 -29.88 0.46
N LYS A 199 29.13 -29.87 -0.06
CA LYS A 199 28.62 -28.77 -0.87
C LYS A 199 28.43 -27.50 -0.04
N THR A 200 27.78 -27.62 1.13
CA THR A 200 27.59 -26.50 2.07
C THR A 200 28.93 -25.88 2.44
N ARG A 201 29.92 -26.71 2.81
CA ARG A 201 31.25 -26.23 3.16
C ARG A 201 31.98 -25.55 2.02
N SER A 202 31.88 -26.11 0.80
CA SER A 202 32.47 -25.51 -0.39
C SER A 202 31.82 -24.17 -0.76
N ASP A 203 30.51 -24.09 -0.72
CA ASP A 203 29.78 -22.84 -0.99
C ASP A 203 30.06 -21.79 0.08
N PHE A 204 30.19 -22.21 1.34
CA PHE A 204 30.53 -21.32 2.43
C PHE A 204 31.94 -20.73 2.28
N CYS A 205 32.94 -21.51 1.81
CA CYS A 205 34.28 -20.99 1.50
C CYS A 205 34.21 -19.87 0.43
N ARG A 206 33.38 -20.06 -0.61
CA ARG A 206 33.18 -19.04 -1.66
C ARG A 206 32.50 -17.79 -1.11
N TYR A 207 31.51 -17.97 -0.26
CA TYR A 207 30.84 -16.86 0.43
C TYR A 207 31.82 -16.05 1.29
N LEU A 208 32.67 -16.70 2.08
CA LEU A 208 33.71 -16.05 2.90
C LEU A 208 34.73 -15.29 2.07
N ALA A 209 35.10 -15.81 0.89
CA ALA A 209 35.98 -15.11 -0.04
C ALA A 209 35.43 -13.78 -0.51
N GLU A 210 34.11 -13.69 -0.70
CA GLU A 210 33.45 -12.43 -1.06
C GLU A 210 33.27 -11.47 0.12
N ILE A 211 33.11 -11.97 1.35
CA ILE A 211 33.18 -11.12 2.54
C ILE A 211 34.57 -10.48 2.66
N ARG A 212 35.65 -11.20 2.31
CA ARG A 212 36.99 -10.65 2.26
C ARG A 212 37.10 -9.49 1.28
N LEU A 213 36.49 -9.61 0.09
CA LEU A 213 36.45 -8.52 -0.88
C LEU A 213 35.70 -7.30 -0.35
N PHE A 214 34.61 -7.50 0.39
CA PHE A 214 33.91 -6.38 1.02
C PHE A 214 34.78 -5.68 2.09
N ASP A 215 35.52 -6.44 2.90
CA ASP A 215 36.47 -5.87 3.87
C ASP A 215 37.52 -5.01 3.14
N ASP A 216 38.09 -5.49 2.03
CA ASP A 216 39.04 -4.74 1.21
C ASP A 216 38.40 -3.47 0.64
N GLU A 217 37.13 -3.52 0.19
CA GLU A 217 36.38 -2.35 -0.28
C GLU A 217 36.18 -1.31 0.83
N VAL A 218 35.86 -1.74 2.06
CA VAL A 218 35.80 -0.84 3.22
C VAL A 218 37.13 -0.16 3.46
N GLY A 219 38.23 -0.89 3.43
CA GLY A 219 39.59 -0.31 3.55
C GLY A 219 39.90 0.72 2.47
N MET A 220 39.52 0.43 1.22
CA MET A 220 39.68 1.34 0.08
C MET A 220 38.87 2.63 0.25
N VAL A 221 37.60 2.50 0.67
CA VAL A 221 36.70 3.65 0.87
C VAL A 221 37.18 4.53 2.03
N MET A 222 37.61 3.93 3.13
CA MET A 222 38.18 4.67 4.27
C MET A 222 39.50 5.37 3.91
N SER A 223 40.32 4.74 3.08
CA SER A 223 41.54 5.37 2.56
C SER A 223 41.21 6.57 1.66
N ALA A 224 40.21 6.46 0.77
CA ALA A 224 39.75 7.57 -0.06
C ALA A 224 39.18 8.72 0.78
N LEU A 225 38.42 8.43 1.84
CA LEU A 225 37.90 9.43 2.78
C LEU A 225 39.02 10.21 3.45
N LYS A 226 40.07 9.51 3.91
CA LYS A 226 41.25 10.13 4.49
C LYS A 226 42.04 10.96 3.45
N GLU A 227 42.22 10.44 2.25
CA GLU A 227 42.87 11.14 1.14
C GLU A 227 42.12 12.41 0.72
N ALA A 228 40.78 12.38 0.86
CA ALA A 228 39.94 13.58 0.64
C ALA A 228 40.08 14.62 1.76
N GLY A 229 40.76 14.29 2.88
CA GLY A 229 40.89 15.19 4.03
C GLY A 229 39.58 15.38 4.80
N ALA A 230 38.63 14.44 4.69
CA ALA A 230 37.29 14.56 5.25
C ALA A 230 37.04 13.63 6.45
N ASP A 231 37.98 12.75 6.81
CA ASP A 231 37.76 11.66 7.77
C ASP A 231 37.47 12.13 9.20
N GLU A 232 37.97 13.28 9.62
CA GLU A 232 37.74 13.84 10.97
C GLU A 232 36.35 14.45 11.15
N ASN A 233 35.68 14.88 10.05
CA ASN A 233 34.33 15.49 10.11
C ASN A 233 33.31 14.67 9.29
N THR A 234 33.41 13.36 9.31
CA THR A 234 32.47 12.47 8.62
C THR A 234 31.87 11.47 9.60
N LEU A 235 30.53 11.41 9.59
CA LEU A 235 29.76 10.30 10.16
C LEU A 235 29.85 9.13 9.18
N VAL A 236 30.54 8.07 9.56
CA VAL A 236 30.70 6.83 8.78
C VAL A 236 29.81 5.77 9.38
N ILE A 237 28.98 5.11 8.56
CA ILE A 237 28.15 3.96 8.94
C ILE A 237 28.51 2.79 8.01
N VAL A 238 28.96 1.68 8.57
CA VAL A 238 29.18 0.42 7.84
C VAL A 238 28.02 -0.51 8.18
N LEU A 239 27.30 -0.99 7.15
CA LEU A 239 26.13 -1.84 7.27
C LEU A 239 26.32 -3.14 6.48
N SER A 240 25.73 -4.24 6.94
CA SER A 240 25.32 -5.31 6.04
C SER A 240 23.84 -5.12 5.69
N GLU A 241 23.39 -5.54 4.50
CA GLU A 241 22.00 -5.31 4.07
C GLU A 241 21.02 -6.22 4.82
N GLN A 242 21.19 -7.51 4.70
CA GLN A 242 20.53 -8.60 5.40
C GLN A 242 21.45 -9.82 5.40
N GLY A 243 20.97 -10.96 5.94
CA GLY A 243 21.69 -12.22 5.89
C GLY A 243 21.84 -12.82 4.49
N PRO A 244 22.69 -13.86 4.34
CA PRO A 244 23.07 -14.44 3.05
C PRO A 244 21.92 -15.16 2.35
N GLN A 245 22.11 -15.45 1.06
CA GLN A 245 21.19 -16.30 0.27
C GLN A 245 21.40 -17.78 0.66
N MET A 246 21.00 -18.11 1.88
CA MET A 246 21.08 -19.45 2.47
C MET A 246 19.77 -19.77 3.20
N PRO A 247 19.45 -21.07 3.42
CA PRO A 247 18.27 -21.43 4.23
C PRO A 247 18.31 -20.77 5.62
N PHE A 248 17.16 -20.43 6.16
CA PHE A 248 16.97 -19.68 7.41
C PHE A 248 17.52 -18.23 7.41
N ALA A 249 17.93 -17.70 6.26
CA ALA A 249 18.46 -16.34 6.15
C ALA A 249 17.62 -15.48 5.21
N LYS A 250 18.14 -15.08 4.04
CA LYS A 250 17.41 -14.26 3.06
C LYS A 250 16.02 -14.84 2.73
N TRP A 251 15.04 -14.00 2.46
CA TRP A 251 13.63 -14.36 2.22
C TRP A 251 12.91 -15.00 3.40
N THR A 252 13.37 -14.78 4.61
CA THR A 252 12.72 -15.25 5.82
C THR A 252 12.61 -14.15 6.86
N CYS A 253 11.86 -14.42 7.94
CA CYS A 253 11.87 -13.58 9.13
C CYS A 253 12.72 -14.16 10.27
N TYR A 254 13.56 -15.15 9.99
CA TYR A 254 14.54 -15.63 10.99
C TYR A 254 15.64 -14.60 11.23
N ARG A 255 16.20 -14.63 12.45
CA ARG A 255 17.25 -13.69 12.86
C ARG A 255 18.47 -13.75 11.96
N TYR A 256 18.85 -14.91 11.45
CA TYR A 256 19.97 -15.07 10.53
C TYR A 256 19.80 -14.28 9.23
N GLY A 257 18.53 -14.09 8.80
CA GLY A 257 18.18 -13.24 7.67
C GLY A 257 18.03 -11.75 8.02
N GLN A 258 17.40 -11.44 9.15
CA GLN A 258 17.07 -10.06 9.49
C GLN A 258 18.18 -9.33 10.27
N SER A 259 19.00 -10.03 11.04
CA SER A 259 20.06 -9.40 11.85
C SER A 259 21.21 -8.93 10.95
N SER A 260 21.51 -7.66 11.04
CA SER A 260 22.44 -6.94 10.19
C SER A 260 23.57 -6.27 10.99
N ALA A 261 24.75 -6.17 10.41
CA ALA A 261 25.83 -5.38 11.00
C ALA A 261 25.52 -3.89 10.94
N MET A 262 25.86 -3.16 11.97
CA MET A 262 25.89 -1.69 12.00
C MET A 262 27.04 -1.21 12.86
N ILE A 263 28.00 -0.55 12.25
CA ILE A 263 29.17 0.03 12.89
C ILE A 263 29.18 1.52 12.59
N VAL A 264 29.30 2.35 13.60
CA VAL A 264 29.20 3.81 13.45
C VAL A 264 30.45 4.48 13.99
N ARG A 265 31.17 5.15 13.09
CA ARG A 265 32.35 5.96 13.44
C ARG A 265 32.02 7.44 13.22
N TYR A 266 32.18 8.24 14.25
CA TYR A 266 32.07 9.70 14.17
C TYR A 266 33.10 10.34 15.11
N PRO A 267 34.27 10.73 14.62
CA PRO A 267 35.37 11.22 15.43
C PRO A 267 34.97 12.35 16.37
N GLY A 268 35.37 12.26 17.61
CA GLY A 268 35.09 13.25 18.67
C GLY A 268 33.62 13.35 19.10
N LYS A 269 32.72 12.53 18.52
CA LYS A 269 31.29 12.48 18.86
C LYS A 269 30.85 11.11 19.38
N VAL A 270 31.12 10.06 18.63
CA VAL A 270 30.87 8.67 19.03
C VAL A 270 32.10 8.14 19.74
N LYS A 271 31.89 7.50 20.89
CA LYS A 271 33.01 6.95 21.70
C LYS A 271 33.65 5.75 21.00
N ALA A 272 34.93 5.84 20.69
CA ALA A 272 35.71 4.75 20.08
C ALA A 272 35.70 3.47 20.93
N GLY A 273 35.59 2.31 20.29
CA GLY A 273 35.55 1.00 20.91
C GLY A 273 34.34 0.74 21.81
N SER A 274 33.24 1.54 21.67
CA SER A 274 32.02 1.32 22.44
C SER A 274 31.09 0.31 21.75
N VAL A 275 30.22 -0.29 22.56
CA VAL A 275 29.21 -1.26 22.12
C VAL A 275 27.85 -0.81 22.64
N SER A 276 26.82 -0.89 21.82
CA SER A 276 25.45 -0.67 22.21
C SER A 276 24.57 -1.86 21.80
N ASP A 277 23.70 -2.26 22.71
CA ASP A 277 22.70 -3.30 22.51
C ASP A 277 21.30 -2.73 22.19
N ALA A 278 21.21 -1.43 21.92
CA ALA A 278 19.98 -0.78 21.52
C ALA A 278 19.38 -1.44 20.26
N LEU A 279 18.06 -1.58 20.27
CA LEU A 279 17.33 -2.06 19.11
C LEU A 279 17.31 -0.97 18.01
N VAL A 280 17.72 -1.33 16.82
CA VAL A 280 17.76 -0.46 15.65
C VAL A 280 17.14 -1.17 14.46
N GLN A 281 16.39 -0.44 13.63
CA GLN A 281 15.91 -0.91 12.34
C GLN A 281 16.40 -0.02 11.19
N TYR A 282 16.32 -0.53 9.98
CA TYR A 282 16.75 0.22 8.79
C TYR A 282 15.97 1.50 8.56
N GLU A 283 14.72 1.55 8.99
CA GLU A 283 13.87 2.75 8.97
C GLU A 283 14.46 3.89 9.82
N ASP A 284 15.27 3.57 10.83
CA ASP A 284 15.91 4.55 11.71
C ASP A 284 17.10 5.28 11.07
N ILE A 285 17.64 4.75 9.97
CA ILE A 285 18.81 5.33 9.31
C ILE A 285 18.49 6.74 8.80
N LEU A 286 17.41 6.92 8.02
CA LEU A 286 17.07 8.24 7.49
C LEU A 286 16.87 9.31 8.57
N PRO A 287 16.01 9.14 9.60
CA PRO A 287 15.87 10.16 10.64
C PRO A 287 17.17 10.41 11.42
N THR A 288 18.05 9.39 11.59
CA THR A 288 19.37 9.57 12.20
C THR A 288 20.29 10.45 11.33
N LEU A 289 20.28 10.26 10.00
CA LEU A 289 21.06 11.08 9.09
C LEU A 289 20.55 12.53 9.04
N ILE A 290 19.22 12.74 9.06
CA ILE A 290 18.60 14.08 9.11
C ILE A 290 19.03 14.80 10.39
N ASP A 291 18.93 14.14 11.53
CA ASP A 291 19.30 14.66 12.83
C ASP A 291 20.80 14.99 12.90
N ALA A 292 21.67 14.08 12.46
CA ALA A 292 23.12 14.33 12.37
C ALA A 292 23.48 15.51 11.44
N ALA A 293 22.67 15.74 10.39
CA ALA A 293 22.80 16.87 9.48
C ALA A 293 22.27 18.20 10.08
N GLY A 294 21.71 18.19 11.30
CA GLY A 294 21.11 19.34 11.95
C GLY A 294 19.72 19.69 11.40
N GLY A 295 19.01 18.73 10.79
CA GLY A 295 17.63 18.87 10.38
C GLY A 295 16.66 18.69 11.54
N ASN A 296 15.41 19.13 11.35
CA ASN A 296 14.33 18.89 12.29
C ASN A 296 13.76 17.46 12.14
N PRO A 297 13.18 16.89 13.21
CA PRO A 297 12.40 15.66 13.09
C PRO A 297 11.34 15.79 12.00
N VAL A 298 11.19 14.75 11.19
CA VAL A 298 10.20 14.68 10.11
C VAL A 298 9.01 13.88 10.61
N GLU A 299 7.85 14.52 10.62
CA GLU A 299 6.59 13.88 10.98
C GLU A 299 6.21 12.82 9.93
N GLY A 300 5.63 11.71 10.38
CA GLY A 300 5.14 10.64 9.52
C GLY A 300 6.19 9.62 9.07
N LEU A 301 7.45 9.71 9.51
CA LEU A 301 8.40 8.61 9.38
C LEU A 301 8.10 7.51 10.41
N ASP A 302 8.38 6.27 10.06
CA ASP A 302 8.28 5.12 10.98
C ASP A 302 9.56 4.93 11.80
N GLY A 303 10.68 5.36 11.22
CA GLY A 303 11.98 5.35 11.86
C GLY A 303 12.11 6.43 12.93
N VAL A 304 12.95 6.16 13.93
CA VAL A 304 13.33 7.10 14.98
C VAL A 304 14.83 7.38 14.93
N SER A 305 15.24 8.63 15.20
CA SER A 305 16.66 8.97 15.24
C SER A 305 17.38 8.21 16.36
N GLN A 306 18.45 7.53 16.02
CA GLN A 306 19.35 6.85 16.95
C GLN A 306 20.53 7.75 17.39
N LEU A 307 20.55 9.03 16.96
CA LEU A 307 21.70 9.89 17.21
C LEU A 307 22.04 10.03 18.69
N ASP A 308 21.04 10.17 19.56
CA ASP A 308 21.29 10.28 21.00
C ASP A 308 21.84 8.99 21.62
N VAL A 309 21.47 7.81 21.08
CA VAL A 309 22.09 6.53 21.46
C VAL A 309 23.55 6.50 21.01
N LEU A 310 23.83 6.90 19.78
CA LEU A 310 25.19 6.95 19.22
C LEU A 310 26.08 7.92 19.96
N LEU A 311 25.53 9.02 20.48
CA LEU A 311 26.23 10.00 21.29
C LEU A 311 26.32 9.62 22.78
N GLY A 312 25.78 8.48 23.18
CA GLY A 312 25.77 7.99 24.57
C GLY A 312 24.90 8.79 25.53
N LYS A 313 23.94 9.55 25.03
CA LYS A 313 22.98 10.32 25.83
C LYS A 313 21.79 9.47 26.28
N GLU A 314 21.40 8.49 25.47
CA GLU A 314 20.32 7.55 25.74
C GLU A 314 20.80 6.12 25.50
N SER A 315 20.15 5.13 26.09
CA SER A 315 20.50 3.73 25.95
C SER A 315 19.59 2.99 24.97
N GLU A 316 18.40 3.52 24.68
CA GLU A 316 17.38 2.85 23.88
C GLU A 316 16.40 3.85 23.28
N LYS A 317 15.89 3.56 22.08
CA LYS A 317 14.82 4.34 21.41
C LYS A 317 13.60 3.49 21.02
N ARG A 318 13.76 2.16 21.01
CA ARG A 318 12.74 1.20 20.61
C ARG A 318 12.61 0.07 21.63
N GLU A 319 11.40 -0.39 21.87
CA GLU A 319 11.12 -1.63 22.61
C GLU A 319 11.00 -2.82 21.65
N TRP A 320 10.58 -2.57 20.41
CA TRP A 320 10.27 -3.61 19.43
C TRP A 320 10.92 -3.34 18.07
N VAL A 321 11.26 -4.41 17.38
CA VAL A 321 11.59 -4.45 15.97
C VAL A 321 10.68 -5.44 15.25
N TYR A 322 10.29 -5.10 14.04
CA TYR A 322 9.31 -5.85 13.27
C TYR A 322 9.91 -6.40 11.99
N GLY A 323 9.31 -7.49 11.50
CA GLY A 323 9.74 -8.08 10.25
C GLY A 323 8.57 -8.52 9.39
N MET A 324 8.76 -8.45 8.08
CA MET A 324 7.83 -9.01 7.12
C MET A 324 8.57 -9.69 5.97
N HIS A 325 7.93 -10.69 5.41
CA HIS A 325 8.32 -11.30 4.15
C HIS A 325 7.06 -11.61 3.35
N ASN A 326 7.10 -11.33 2.05
CA ASN A 326 6.12 -11.76 1.06
C ASN A 326 6.89 -12.46 -0.04
N ASN A 327 6.47 -13.66 -0.41
CA ASN A 327 7.27 -14.57 -1.23
C ASN A 327 7.10 -14.37 -2.74
N SER A 328 6.00 -13.72 -3.18
CA SER A 328 5.81 -13.40 -4.60
C SER A 328 6.76 -12.27 -5.05
N PRO A 329 7.32 -12.34 -6.26
CA PRO A 329 7.20 -13.34 -7.30
C PRO A 329 8.23 -14.48 -7.22
N GLU A 330 8.99 -14.59 -6.13
CA GLU A 330 10.10 -15.53 -5.99
C GLU A 330 9.63 -16.97 -5.75
N GLY A 331 8.41 -17.15 -5.25
CA GLY A 331 7.74 -18.43 -5.05
C GLY A 331 6.22 -18.28 -4.97
N PRO A 332 5.51 -19.36 -4.60
CA PRO A 332 4.11 -19.28 -4.20
C PRO A 332 3.94 -18.31 -3.04
N PRO A 333 2.79 -17.63 -2.90
CA PRO A 333 2.52 -16.77 -1.74
C PRO A 333 2.79 -17.49 -0.42
N TYR A 334 3.65 -16.92 0.40
CA TYR A 334 3.98 -17.39 1.74
C TYR A 334 4.35 -16.21 2.66
N PRO A 335 3.36 -15.40 3.05
CA PRO A 335 3.60 -14.21 3.84
C PRO A 335 3.96 -14.57 5.28
N ILE A 336 5.00 -13.92 5.80
CA ILE A 336 5.53 -14.11 7.16
C ILE A 336 5.59 -12.75 7.84
N ARG A 337 5.24 -12.69 9.13
CA ARG A 337 5.41 -11.50 9.97
C ARG A 337 6.16 -11.86 11.24
N SER A 338 6.91 -10.92 11.76
CA SER A 338 7.63 -11.15 13.02
C SER A 338 7.72 -9.89 13.89
N ILE A 339 7.87 -10.11 15.18
CA ILE A 339 8.18 -9.10 16.18
C ILE A 339 9.24 -9.64 17.12
N GLN A 340 10.16 -8.79 17.54
CA GLN A 340 11.23 -9.15 18.42
C GLN A 340 11.52 -8.02 19.42
N ASP A 341 11.83 -8.36 20.67
CA ASP A 341 12.56 -7.52 21.61
C ASP A 341 14.04 -7.97 21.70
N LYS A 342 14.75 -7.60 22.75
CA LYS A 342 16.15 -8.02 22.95
C LYS A 342 16.29 -9.52 23.20
N ARG A 343 15.26 -10.17 23.76
CA ARG A 343 15.34 -11.56 24.19
C ARG A 343 14.41 -12.49 23.41
N TYR A 344 13.17 -12.07 23.18
CA TYR A 344 12.17 -12.95 22.59
C TYR A 344 11.82 -12.55 21.17
N LYS A 345 11.53 -13.55 20.37
CA LYS A 345 11.02 -13.36 19.01
C LYS A 345 9.80 -14.22 18.75
N LEU A 346 8.81 -13.62 18.12
CA LEU A 346 7.63 -14.27 17.61
C LEU A 346 7.57 -14.13 16.09
N ILE A 347 7.32 -15.25 15.40
CA ILE A 347 7.09 -15.31 13.95
C ILE A 347 5.71 -15.87 13.71
N GLU A 348 4.94 -15.22 12.85
CA GLU A 348 3.64 -15.67 12.36
C GLU A 348 3.75 -16.02 10.87
N ASN A 349 3.51 -17.31 10.55
CA ASN A 349 3.45 -17.82 9.18
C ASN A 349 1.98 -17.84 8.74
N LEU A 350 1.59 -16.89 7.88
CA LEU A 350 0.20 -16.63 7.53
C LEU A 350 -0.39 -17.63 6.50
N SER A 351 0.44 -18.56 5.99
CA SER A 351 0.07 -19.62 5.06
C SER A 351 0.70 -20.95 5.48
N SER A 352 0.68 -21.25 6.78
CA SER A 352 1.31 -22.43 7.39
C SER A 352 0.70 -23.78 6.96
N GLU A 353 -0.43 -23.77 6.28
CA GLU A 353 -1.03 -24.94 5.62
C GLU A 353 -0.32 -25.35 4.33
N SER A 354 0.58 -24.52 3.83
CA SER A 354 1.38 -24.76 2.62
C SER A 354 2.87 -24.92 2.98
N SER A 355 3.61 -25.66 2.14
CA SER A 355 5.05 -25.74 2.26
C SER A 355 5.70 -24.49 1.67
N TYR A 356 6.71 -23.96 2.34
CA TYR A 356 7.51 -22.84 1.86
C TYR A 356 8.39 -23.26 0.69
N TYR A 357 8.42 -22.45 -0.35
CA TYR A 357 9.30 -22.63 -1.51
C TYR A 357 9.74 -21.29 -2.07
N GLU A 358 11.05 -21.14 -2.30
CA GLU A 358 11.66 -19.97 -2.94
C GLU A 358 12.59 -20.45 -4.08
N LYS A 359 12.36 -19.99 -5.29
CA LYS A 359 12.96 -20.56 -6.51
C LYS A 359 14.47 -20.35 -6.66
N HIS A 360 15.03 -19.25 -6.13
CA HIS A 360 16.44 -18.91 -6.31
C HIS A 360 17.37 -19.72 -5.40
N MET A 361 16.86 -20.19 -4.27
CA MET A 361 17.61 -20.99 -3.31
C MET A 361 17.21 -22.47 -3.41
N MET A 362 15.92 -22.78 -3.52
CA MET A 362 15.37 -24.14 -3.45
C MET A 362 15.15 -24.77 -4.82
N GLY A 363 15.39 -24.03 -5.91
CA GLY A 363 15.20 -24.50 -7.29
C GLY A 363 16.07 -25.71 -7.65
N GLU A 364 15.82 -26.27 -8.85
CA GLU A 364 16.61 -27.38 -9.39
C GLU A 364 18.05 -26.96 -9.67
N GLY A 365 18.98 -27.93 -9.69
CA GLY A 365 20.38 -27.74 -10.04
C GLY A 365 21.35 -28.14 -8.94
N ASP A 366 22.64 -27.92 -9.18
CA ASP A 366 23.71 -28.19 -8.19
C ASP A 366 23.84 -27.01 -7.22
N ASN A 367 22.94 -26.94 -6.25
CA ASN A 367 22.94 -25.91 -5.23
C ASN A 367 22.95 -26.48 -3.81
N MET A 368 23.11 -25.61 -2.83
CA MET A 368 23.18 -25.99 -1.42
C MET A 368 21.93 -26.75 -0.98
N TRP A 369 20.73 -26.26 -1.34
CA TRP A 369 19.45 -26.87 -0.95
C TRP A 369 19.30 -28.30 -1.47
N GLN A 370 19.59 -28.54 -2.73
CA GLN A 370 19.51 -29.88 -3.31
C GLN A 370 20.49 -30.85 -2.62
N SER A 371 21.64 -30.36 -2.19
CA SER A 371 22.58 -31.15 -1.39
C SER A 371 22.05 -31.47 0.03
N TRP A 372 21.24 -30.55 0.60
CA TRP A 372 20.57 -30.80 1.88
C TRP A 372 19.52 -31.89 1.76
N LEU A 373 18.69 -31.85 0.71
CA LEU A 373 17.70 -32.89 0.43
C LEU A 373 18.34 -34.27 0.26
N GLN A 374 19.49 -34.36 -0.39
CA GLN A 374 20.25 -35.62 -0.53
C GLN A 374 20.79 -36.08 0.84
N THR A 375 21.35 -35.18 1.62
CA THR A 375 21.91 -35.53 2.95
C THR A 375 20.80 -35.97 3.91
N ALA A 376 19.60 -35.36 3.82
CA ALA A 376 18.44 -35.68 4.62
C ALA A 376 17.94 -37.15 4.45
N GLN A 377 18.28 -37.81 3.35
CA GLN A 377 17.91 -39.22 3.16
C GLN A 377 18.61 -40.18 4.13
N THR A 378 19.73 -39.76 4.72
CA THR A 378 20.56 -40.61 5.57
C THR A 378 21.02 -39.94 6.87
N ASN A 379 20.62 -38.70 7.10
CA ASN A 379 21.04 -37.94 8.29
C ASN A 379 19.78 -37.29 8.92
N ASP A 380 19.46 -37.71 10.15
CA ASP A 380 18.25 -37.28 10.86
C ASP A 380 18.24 -35.78 11.14
N TYR A 381 19.39 -35.17 11.44
CA TYR A 381 19.48 -33.74 11.68
C TYR A 381 19.26 -32.93 10.41
N ALA A 382 19.81 -33.37 9.29
CA ALA A 382 19.56 -32.76 7.99
C ALA A 382 18.07 -32.89 7.61
N ALA A 383 17.45 -34.05 7.82
CA ALA A 383 16.03 -34.26 7.58
C ALA A 383 15.17 -33.31 8.44
N TRP A 384 15.51 -33.14 9.71
CA TRP A 384 14.82 -32.23 10.61
C TRP A 384 14.99 -30.76 10.20
N LEU A 385 16.18 -30.31 9.77
CA LEU A 385 16.37 -28.95 9.26
C LEU A 385 15.58 -28.68 7.99
N VAL A 386 15.54 -29.64 7.06
CA VAL A 386 14.75 -29.54 5.83
C VAL A 386 13.27 -29.41 6.17
N GLU A 387 12.75 -30.30 7.00
CA GLU A 387 11.34 -30.26 7.44
C GLU A 387 11.00 -28.96 8.13
N LYS A 388 11.84 -28.50 9.06
CA LYS A 388 11.64 -27.21 9.75
C LYS A 388 11.61 -26.02 8.81
N PHE A 389 12.38 -26.05 7.71
CA PHE A 389 12.46 -24.96 6.76
C PHE A 389 11.27 -24.92 5.80
N GLU A 390 10.83 -26.08 5.32
CA GLU A 390 9.73 -26.20 4.36
C GLU A 390 8.36 -26.09 5.03
N ASN A 391 8.18 -26.76 6.19
CA ASN A 391 6.87 -26.95 6.82
C ASN A 391 6.80 -26.22 8.16
N ARG A 392 6.57 -24.92 8.10
CA ARG A 392 6.60 -24.05 9.27
C ARG A 392 5.24 -24.03 9.97
N PRO A 393 5.20 -24.09 11.32
CA PRO A 393 3.96 -23.93 12.06
C PRO A 393 3.43 -22.48 11.96
N ALA A 394 2.14 -22.29 12.23
CA ALA A 394 1.52 -20.97 12.17
C ALA A 394 2.23 -19.94 13.08
N ILE A 395 2.66 -20.38 14.28
CA ILE A 395 3.37 -19.53 15.24
C ILE A 395 4.69 -20.20 15.62
N GLU A 396 5.76 -19.42 15.56
CA GLU A 396 7.05 -19.78 16.12
C GLU A 396 7.42 -18.75 17.21
N PHE A 397 7.97 -19.23 18.31
CA PHE A 397 8.43 -18.38 19.42
C PHE A 397 9.77 -18.85 19.97
N TYR A 398 10.70 -17.92 20.13
CA TYR A 398 12.09 -18.23 20.46
C TYR A 398 12.61 -17.36 21.61
N ASP A 399 13.39 -17.94 22.52
CA ASP A 399 14.23 -17.24 23.49
C ASP A 399 15.64 -17.07 22.89
N LEU A 400 15.94 -15.91 22.37
CA LEU A 400 17.18 -15.62 21.62
C LEU A 400 18.43 -15.58 22.51
N GLU A 401 18.28 -15.53 23.84
CA GLU A 401 19.37 -15.62 24.79
C GLU A 401 19.90 -17.04 24.87
N THR A 402 19.05 -18.04 24.86
CA THR A 402 19.38 -19.47 24.96
C THR A 402 19.42 -20.17 23.60
N ASP A 403 18.68 -19.65 22.60
CA ASP A 403 18.57 -20.18 21.24
C ASP A 403 18.73 -19.08 20.18
N PRO A 404 19.92 -18.52 19.99
CA PRO A 404 20.16 -17.45 19.03
C PRO A 404 19.96 -17.86 17.55
N TRP A 405 19.84 -19.15 17.27
CA TRP A 405 19.66 -19.71 15.93
C TRP A 405 18.22 -20.15 15.64
N GLU A 406 17.29 -19.94 16.58
CA GLU A 406 15.85 -20.17 16.41
C GLU A 406 15.53 -21.63 16.02
N LEU A 407 16.18 -22.56 16.66
CA LEU A 407 16.02 -24.00 16.40
C LEU A 407 14.93 -24.63 17.26
N ASN A 408 14.73 -24.16 18.50
CA ASN A 408 13.78 -24.69 19.45
C ASN A 408 12.54 -23.81 19.57
N ASN A 409 11.45 -24.20 18.91
CA ASN A 409 10.18 -23.46 18.96
C ASN A 409 9.45 -23.65 20.29
N LEU A 410 9.31 -22.59 21.06
CA LEU A 410 8.64 -22.53 22.37
C LEU A 410 7.17 -22.07 22.29
N ALA A 411 6.58 -21.98 21.08
CA ALA A 411 5.23 -21.44 20.90
C ALA A 411 4.14 -22.20 21.65
N TYR A 412 4.41 -23.47 21.97
CA TYR A 412 3.47 -24.36 22.67
C TYR A 412 3.81 -24.57 24.15
N ASP A 413 4.88 -23.92 24.65
CA ASP A 413 5.24 -23.99 26.05
C ASP A 413 4.28 -23.10 26.88
N PRO A 414 3.58 -23.65 27.87
CA PRO A 414 2.66 -22.90 28.72
C PRO A 414 3.33 -21.73 29.47
N GLU A 415 4.61 -21.84 29.79
CA GLU A 415 5.35 -20.79 30.52
C GLU A 415 5.47 -19.50 29.71
N HIS A 416 5.45 -19.59 28.38
CA HIS A 416 5.58 -18.44 27.49
C HIS A 416 4.25 -17.86 26.98
N LYS A 417 3.11 -18.45 27.34
CA LYS A 417 1.78 -18.09 26.82
C LYS A 417 1.42 -16.60 26.97
N GLU A 418 1.74 -16.00 28.10
CA GLU A 418 1.46 -14.60 28.37
C GLU A 418 2.32 -13.69 27.47
N ARG A 419 3.63 -14.00 27.39
CA ARG A 419 4.56 -13.24 26.55
C ARG A 419 4.21 -13.33 25.07
N ILE A 420 3.88 -14.52 24.59
CA ILE A 420 3.39 -14.75 23.21
C ILE A 420 2.15 -13.89 22.95
N GLY A 421 1.20 -13.87 23.88
CA GLY A 421 -0.02 -13.07 23.75
C GLY A 421 0.24 -11.56 23.68
N ILE A 422 1.22 -11.04 24.42
CA ILE A 422 1.63 -9.63 24.36
C ILE A 422 2.25 -9.34 22.99
N MET A 423 3.23 -10.12 22.57
CA MET A 423 3.94 -9.91 21.31
C MET A 423 3.03 -10.08 20.10
N TYR A 424 2.11 -11.02 20.15
CA TYR A 424 1.13 -11.23 19.09
C TYR A 424 0.19 -10.02 18.91
N ARG A 425 -0.34 -9.48 20.01
CA ARG A 425 -1.17 -8.26 19.93
C ARG A 425 -0.39 -7.06 19.41
N GLU A 426 0.84 -6.91 19.84
CA GLU A 426 1.71 -5.81 19.41
C GLU A 426 2.07 -5.93 17.92
N LEU A 427 2.38 -7.14 17.44
CA LEU A 427 2.61 -7.40 16.02
C LEU A 427 1.40 -7.00 15.18
N HIS A 428 0.19 -7.38 15.61
CA HIS A 428 -1.03 -7.07 14.87
C HIS A 428 -1.41 -5.60 14.95
N ARG A 429 -1.12 -4.92 16.07
CA ARG A 429 -1.24 -3.46 16.18
C ARG A 429 -0.34 -2.78 15.15
N TRP A 430 0.93 -3.17 15.07
CA TRP A 430 1.86 -2.66 14.08
C TRP A 430 1.40 -2.94 12.65
N MET A 431 0.92 -4.14 12.34
CA MET A 431 0.39 -4.46 11.02
C MET A 431 -0.78 -3.55 10.64
N GLU A 432 -1.70 -3.28 11.56
CA GLU A 432 -2.83 -2.39 11.34
C GLU A 432 -2.37 -0.94 11.09
N GLU A 433 -1.48 -0.41 11.93
CA GLU A 433 -0.93 0.94 11.80
C GLU A 433 -0.17 1.14 10.47
N GLN A 434 0.50 0.11 10.00
CA GLN A 434 1.19 0.12 8.72
C GLN A 434 0.25 -0.09 7.52
N GLY A 435 -1.00 -0.45 7.75
CA GLY A 435 -1.93 -0.90 6.73
C GLY A 435 -1.52 -2.23 6.09
N ASP A 436 -0.78 -3.06 6.81
CA ASP A 436 -0.40 -4.40 6.37
C ASP A 436 -1.61 -5.34 6.42
N ARG A 437 -2.00 -5.86 5.27
CA ARG A 437 -3.17 -6.72 5.09
C ARG A 437 -2.83 -8.22 5.16
N GLY A 438 -1.64 -8.56 5.67
CA GLY A 438 -1.21 -9.94 5.86
C GLY A 438 -1.14 -10.72 4.55
N ALA A 439 -1.78 -11.89 4.51
CA ALA A 439 -1.74 -12.80 3.36
C ALA A 439 -2.20 -12.17 2.04
N LEU A 440 -3.08 -11.20 2.09
CA LEU A 440 -3.56 -10.51 0.87
C LEU A 440 -2.47 -9.72 0.15
N MET A 441 -1.40 -9.31 0.84
CA MET A 441 -0.29 -8.57 0.24
C MET A 441 0.70 -9.45 -0.52
N ASP A 442 0.66 -10.76 -0.31
CA ASP A 442 1.50 -11.72 -1.04
C ASP A 442 0.68 -12.38 -2.16
N SER A 443 0.20 -11.58 -3.10
CA SER A 443 -0.61 -12.03 -4.23
C SER A 443 0.21 -12.20 -5.49
N LYS A 444 -0.21 -13.13 -6.36
CA LYS A 444 0.33 -13.28 -7.72
C LYS A 444 0.02 -12.07 -8.62
N ASN A 445 -0.96 -11.26 -8.24
CA ASN A 445 -1.29 -9.99 -8.90
C ASN A 445 -0.98 -8.81 -7.95
N PRO A 446 0.28 -8.39 -7.83
CA PRO A 446 0.66 -7.28 -6.96
C PRO A 446 0.07 -5.94 -7.39
N GLU A 447 -0.42 -5.84 -8.61
CA GLU A 447 -1.11 -4.65 -9.13
C GLU A 447 -2.61 -4.63 -8.83
N ASP A 448 -3.14 -5.66 -8.15
CA ASP A 448 -4.54 -5.67 -7.69
C ASP A 448 -4.78 -4.46 -6.77
N PRO A 449 -5.64 -3.52 -7.16
CA PRO A 449 -5.89 -2.33 -6.34
C PRO A 449 -6.37 -2.66 -4.92
N SER A 450 -7.04 -3.79 -4.73
CA SER A 450 -7.54 -4.21 -3.41
C SER A 450 -6.41 -4.51 -2.41
N LEU A 451 -5.19 -4.75 -2.88
CA LEU A 451 -4.02 -5.08 -2.06
C LEU A 451 -3.17 -3.86 -1.69
N LYS A 452 -3.41 -2.69 -2.32
CA LYS A 452 -2.68 -1.47 -2.00
C LYS A 452 -3.15 -0.91 -0.65
N VAL A 453 -2.20 -0.54 0.20
CA VAL A 453 -2.51 0.12 1.46
C VAL A 453 -3.16 1.47 1.19
N PRO A 454 -4.40 1.70 1.64
CA PRO A 454 -5.06 2.97 1.41
C PRO A 454 -4.35 4.11 2.13
N GLN A 455 -4.21 5.26 1.47
CA GLN A 455 -3.59 6.46 2.03
C GLN A 455 -4.66 7.39 2.58
N PRO A 456 -4.43 8.00 3.75
CA PRO A 456 -5.33 8.99 4.30
C PRO A 456 -5.34 10.26 3.45
N VAL A 457 -6.51 10.89 3.37
CA VAL A 457 -6.73 12.17 2.73
C VAL A 457 -7.53 13.02 3.71
N SER A 458 -6.90 14.06 4.27
CA SER A 458 -7.45 14.90 5.34
C SER A 458 -7.60 16.36 4.93
N THR A 459 -6.97 16.76 3.83
CA THR A 459 -6.96 18.15 3.36
C THR A 459 -7.30 18.26 1.87
N TYR A 460 -7.62 19.47 1.43
CA TYR A 460 -7.81 19.78 0.01
C TYR A 460 -6.54 19.49 -0.80
N GLU A 461 -5.36 19.81 -0.28
CA GLU A 461 -4.08 19.59 -0.95
C GLU A 461 -3.81 18.08 -1.15
N GLU A 462 -4.10 17.27 -0.14
CA GLU A 462 -3.97 15.81 -0.23
C GLU A 462 -5.00 15.21 -1.19
N LEU A 463 -6.25 15.72 -1.20
CA LEU A 463 -7.25 15.34 -2.19
C LEU A 463 -6.77 15.69 -3.62
N ASN A 464 -6.17 16.85 -3.79
CA ASN A 464 -5.63 17.29 -5.05
C ASN A 464 -4.40 16.46 -5.47
N ALA A 465 -3.60 15.96 -4.53
CA ALA A 465 -2.43 15.15 -4.79
C ALA A 465 -2.76 13.70 -5.25
N ILE A 466 -4.01 13.23 -5.15
CA ILE A 466 -4.43 11.93 -5.73
C ILE A 466 -4.05 11.80 -7.20
N ARG A 467 -3.97 12.92 -7.94
CA ARG A 467 -3.56 12.94 -9.35
C ARG A 467 -2.11 12.55 -9.61
N GLU A 468 -1.27 12.49 -8.57
CA GLU A 468 0.13 12.10 -8.68
C GLU A 468 0.30 10.57 -8.72
N ASP A 469 -0.66 9.81 -8.15
CA ASP A 469 -0.70 8.34 -8.25
C ASP A 469 -2.14 7.85 -8.44
N LEU A 470 -2.55 7.75 -9.70
CA LEU A 470 -3.90 7.37 -10.11
C LEU A 470 -4.23 5.88 -9.91
N THR A 471 -3.25 5.09 -9.46
CA THR A 471 -3.39 3.64 -9.23
C THR A 471 -3.47 3.29 -7.75
N GLN A 472 -3.22 4.26 -6.86
CA GLN A 472 -3.20 4.06 -5.43
C GLN A 472 -4.61 4.06 -4.81
N ASN A 473 -4.76 3.41 -3.66
CA ASN A 473 -5.98 3.45 -2.85
C ASN A 473 -5.91 4.59 -1.84
N TYR A 474 -7.05 5.26 -1.66
CA TYR A 474 -7.17 6.38 -0.74
C TYR A 474 -8.41 6.24 0.13
N TYR A 475 -8.39 6.84 1.31
CA TYR A 475 -9.60 7.03 2.11
C TYR A 475 -9.66 8.44 2.69
N LEU A 476 -10.88 8.97 2.87
CA LEU A 476 -11.05 10.23 3.58
C LEU A 476 -10.94 9.95 5.09
N ALA A 477 -10.10 10.74 5.76
CA ALA A 477 -9.95 10.70 7.22
C ALA A 477 -10.89 11.69 7.93
N CYS A 478 -11.44 12.67 7.18
CA CYS A 478 -12.42 13.65 7.64
C CYS A 478 -13.18 14.22 6.44
N ASP A 479 -14.20 15.04 6.70
CA ASP A 479 -14.84 15.84 5.66
C ASP A 479 -13.83 16.82 5.06
N ILE A 480 -13.90 17.02 3.74
CA ILE A 480 -13.01 17.94 3.01
C ILE A 480 -13.86 19.03 2.36
N GLU A 481 -13.52 20.27 2.66
CA GLU A 481 -14.11 21.43 2.01
C GLU A 481 -13.15 21.97 0.95
N ILE A 482 -13.64 22.12 -0.28
CA ILE A 482 -12.87 22.76 -1.35
C ILE A 482 -12.91 24.27 -1.10
N PRO A 483 -11.76 24.96 -1.02
CA PRO A 483 -11.73 26.38 -0.70
C PRO A 483 -12.57 27.24 -1.66
N GLU A 484 -13.27 28.23 -1.13
CA GLU A 484 -14.11 29.12 -1.93
C GLU A 484 -13.30 29.80 -3.05
N GLY A 485 -13.88 29.83 -4.27
CA GLY A 485 -13.22 30.40 -5.44
C GLY A 485 -12.22 29.50 -6.14
N VAL A 486 -11.94 28.32 -5.59
CA VAL A 486 -11.09 27.31 -6.25
C VAL A 486 -11.91 26.51 -7.24
N GLU A 487 -11.48 26.52 -8.49
CA GLU A 487 -12.05 25.67 -9.53
C GLU A 487 -11.39 24.30 -9.52
N TRP A 488 -12.18 23.23 -9.30
CA TRP A 488 -11.69 21.87 -9.27
C TRP A 488 -11.26 21.41 -10.66
N VAL A 489 -10.05 20.84 -10.74
CA VAL A 489 -9.57 20.13 -11.93
C VAL A 489 -9.83 18.64 -11.71
N PRO A 490 -10.63 17.96 -12.56
CA PRO A 490 -10.94 16.54 -12.38
C PRO A 490 -9.68 15.67 -12.30
N ILE A 491 -9.66 14.72 -11.38
CA ILE A 491 -8.55 13.76 -11.25
C ILE A 491 -8.60 12.80 -12.44
N GLY A 492 -7.48 12.57 -13.13
CA GLY A 492 -7.40 11.63 -14.26
C GLY A 492 -8.16 12.09 -15.50
N ALA A 493 -8.09 13.38 -15.87
CA ALA A 493 -8.80 13.94 -17.01
C ALA A 493 -7.98 14.94 -17.82
N SER A 494 -7.07 14.53 -18.66
CA SER A 494 -6.26 15.49 -19.41
C SER A 494 -6.68 15.68 -20.86
N SER A 495 -7.26 14.69 -21.55
CA SER A 495 -7.64 14.84 -22.96
C SER A 495 -8.74 13.90 -23.42
N MET A 496 -9.30 14.15 -24.61
CA MET A 496 -10.23 13.25 -25.34
C MET A 496 -9.50 12.04 -25.96
N ASP A 497 -8.18 11.99 -25.88
CA ASP A 497 -7.39 10.93 -26.45
C ASP A 497 -7.46 9.65 -25.58
N ASP A 498 -8.02 8.59 -26.12
CA ASP A 498 -8.17 7.30 -25.43
C ASP A 498 -6.82 6.58 -25.20
N THR A 499 -5.74 7.06 -25.82
CA THR A 499 -4.37 6.54 -25.60
C THR A 499 -3.71 7.10 -24.35
N ASN A 500 -4.29 8.11 -23.70
CA ASN A 500 -3.71 8.73 -22.50
C ASN A 500 -3.91 7.86 -21.26
N PRO A 501 -2.85 7.48 -20.54
CA PRO A 501 -2.91 6.64 -19.34
C PRO A 501 -3.50 7.36 -18.10
N GLU A 502 -3.82 8.64 -18.15
CA GLU A 502 -4.35 9.40 -17.02
C GLU A 502 -5.80 9.01 -16.69
N ARG A 503 -5.97 7.90 -15.99
CA ARG A 503 -7.26 7.38 -15.54
C ARG A 503 -7.10 6.86 -14.11
N PHE A 504 -8.05 7.20 -13.23
CA PHE A 504 -8.02 6.67 -11.88
C PHE A 504 -8.44 5.20 -11.88
N SER A 505 -7.57 4.33 -11.38
CA SER A 505 -7.81 2.88 -11.30
C SER A 505 -7.68 2.31 -9.88
N GLY A 506 -7.49 3.17 -8.89
CA GLY A 506 -7.46 2.80 -7.48
C GLY A 506 -8.85 2.72 -6.84
N ILE A 507 -8.85 2.73 -5.52
CA ILE A 507 -10.05 2.81 -4.68
C ILE A 507 -10.03 4.16 -3.94
N LEU A 508 -11.12 4.92 -4.00
CA LEU A 508 -11.39 6.01 -3.07
C LEU A 508 -12.52 5.60 -2.13
N ASP A 509 -12.20 5.42 -0.86
CA ASP A 509 -13.16 5.13 0.21
C ASP A 509 -13.43 6.41 1.02
N GLY A 510 -14.61 6.98 0.90
CA GLY A 510 -15.00 8.15 1.67
C GLY A 510 -15.19 7.88 3.16
N ARG A 511 -15.28 6.62 3.61
CA ARG A 511 -15.56 6.23 5.00
C ARG A 511 -16.76 6.93 5.64
N GLY A 512 -17.72 7.37 4.81
CA GLY A 512 -18.90 8.13 5.22
C GLY A 512 -18.67 9.64 5.34
N HIS A 513 -17.48 10.13 5.00
CA HIS A 513 -17.16 11.55 4.93
C HIS A 513 -17.65 12.21 3.64
N ALA A 514 -17.72 13.54 3.67
CA ALA A 514 -18.14 14.36 2.56
C ALA A 514 -17.01 15.17 1.93
N ILE A 515 -17.13 15.41 0.61
CA ILE A 515 -16.39 16.47 -0.09
C ILE A 515 -17.41 17.54 -0.46
N LYS A 516 -17.16 18.80 -0.04
CA LYS A 516 -18.09 19.92 -0.14
C LYS A 516 -17.57 21.01 -1.08
N GLY A 517 -18.49 21.68 -1.77
CA GLY A 517 -18.18 22.89 -2.55
C GLY A 517 -17.46 22.63 -3.88
N LEU A 518 -17.54 21.43 -4.45
CA LEU A 518 -16.88 21.09 -5.70
C LEU A 518 -17.44 21.90 -6.87
N THR A 519 -16.63 22.83 -7.37
CA THR A 519 -17.02 23.76 -8.46
C THR A 519 -16.16 23.53 -9.70
N ILE A 520 -16.79 23.35 -10.87
CA ILE A 520 -16.11 23.19 -12.17
C ILE A 520 -16.79 24.09 -13.21
N ARG A 521 -16.02 24.97 -13.87
CA ARG A 521 -16.52 25.90 -14.92
C ARG A 521 -15.78 25.77 -16.24
N ASN A 522 -14.58 25.21 -16.24
CA ASN A 522 -13.77 25.19 -17.47
C ASN A 522 -14.38 24.27 -18.56
N ALA A 523 -14.08 24.56 -19.80
CA ALA A 523 -14.74 23.97 -20.97
C ALA A 523 -14.15 22.64 -21.47
N LYS A 524 -13.21 21.99 -20.72
CA LYS A 524 -12.65 20.69 -21.14
C LYS A 524 -13.64 19.54 -20.90
N ALA A 525 -13.53 18.45 -21.66
CA ALA A 525 -14.35 17.26 -21.49
C ALA A 525 -14.05 16.47 -20.20
N PHE A 526 -14.86 15.50 -19.85
CA PHE A 526 -14.74 14.60 -18.69
C PHE A 526 -14.71 15.32 -17.34
N LYS A 527 -15.90 15.71 -16.86
CA LYS A 527 -16.10 16.47 -15.64
C LYS A 527 -16.69 15.64 -14.52
N GLY A 528 -16.21 15.90 -13.31
CA GLY A 528 -16.63 15.30 -12.06
C GLY A 528 -15.50 15.42 -11.03
N LEU A 529 -15.63 14.78 -9.90
CA LEU A 529 -14.50 14.59 -8.96
C LEU A 529 -13.35 13.92 -9.72
N PHE A 530 -13.68 12.87 -10.48
CA PHE A 530 -12.78 12.23 -11.44
C PHE A 530 -13.16 12.56 -12.87
N GLY A 531 -12.19 12.73 -13.74
CA GLY A 531 -12.46 12.80 -15.16
C GLY A 531 -12.83 11.43 -15.71
N ARG A 532 -12.00 10.43 -15.44
CA ARG A 532 -12.19 9.06 -15.88
C ARG A 532 -11.86 8.07 -14.76
N LEU A 533 -12.76 7.11 -14.53
CA LEU A 533 -12.51 5.89 -13.79
C LEU A 533 -12.22 4.75 -14.77
N TYR A 534 -11.21 3.94 -14.48
CA TYR A 534 -10.81 2.77 -15.27
C TYR A 534 -10.57 1.57 -14.34
N HIS A 535 -11.52 0.65 -14.30
CA HIS A 535 -11.58 -0.43 -13.30
C HIS A 535 -11.49 0.07 -11.84
N GLY A 536 -11.77 1.35 -11.62
CA GLY A 536 -11.64 2.01 -10.32
C GLY A 536 -12.91 1.91 -9.47
N THR A 537 -12.74 2.07 -8.17
CA THR A 537 -13.85 2.03 -7.20
C THR A 537 -13.95 3.34 -6.42
N VAL A 538 -15.16 3.88 -6.31
CA VAL A 538 -15.49 4.95 -5.35
C VAL A 538 -16.61 4.46 -4.45
N ARG A 539 -16.40 4.56 -3.14
CA ARG A 539 -17.39 4.08 -2.18
C ARG A 539 -17.48 4.92 -0.91
N ASN A 540 -18.61 4.80 -0.21
CA ASN A 540 -18.86 5.45 1.08
C ASN A 540 -18.61 6.96 1.07
N LEU A 541 -18.98 7.66 -0.02
CA LEU A 541 -18.65 9.07 -0.25
C LEU A 541 -19.89 9.89 -0.52
N THR A 542 -19.98 11.07 0.08
CA THR A 542 -20.96 12.08 -0.28
C THR A 542 -20.27 13.29 -0.93
N LEU A 543 -20.74 13.70 -2.10
CA LEU A 543 -20.43 15.02 -2.67
C LEU A 543 -21.58 15.98 -2.36
N GLU A 544 -21.29 16.98 -1.54
CA GLU A 544 -22.29 17.98 -1.12
C GLU A 544 -22.13 19.27 -1.90
N ASP A 545 -23.28 19.81 -2.35
CA ASP A 545 -23.40 21.13 -2.98
C ASP A 545 -22.46 21.33 -4.18
N VAL A 546 -22.41 20.30 -5.06
CA VAL A 546 -21.61 20.44 -6.29
C VAL A 546 -22.22 21.47 -7.24
N ASP A 547 -21.37 22.25 -7.90
CA ASP A 547 -21.77 23.16 -8.97
C ASP A 547 -20.88 22.96 -10.21
N ILE A 548 -21.30 21.99 -11.04
CA ILE A 548 -20.51 21.53 -12.18
C ILE A 548 -21.15 22.02 -13.46
N ALA A 549 -20.37 22.76 -14.26
CA ALA A 549 -20.75 23.15 -15.61
C ALA A 549 -19.60 22.89 -16.59
N GLY A 550 -19.87 22.21 -17.70
CA GLY A 550 -18.79 21.86 -18.62
C GLY A 550 -19.26 21.29 -19.95
N LYS A 551 -18.30 20.75 -20.68
CA LYS A 551 -18.56 19.94 -21.89
C LYS A 551 -18.66 18.45 -21.51
N ALA A 552 -19.43 17.72 -22.30
CA ALA A 552 -19.65 16.29 -22.13
C ALA A 552 -18.36 15.46 -22.26
N PRO A 553 -18.31 14.29 -21.61
CA PRO A 553 -19.30 13.81 -20.64
C PRO A 553 -19.08 14.41 -19.24
N THR A 554 -20.14 14.61 -18.48
CA THR A 554 -20.13 15.26 -17.17
C THR A 554 -20.97 14.47 -16.16
N GLY A 555 -20.39 14.14 -15.00
CA GLY A 555 -21.07 13.55 -13.85
C GLY A 555 -20.61 14.15 -12.54
N GLY A 556 -21.30 13.91 -11.44
CA GLY A 556 -20.84 14.39 -10.12
C GLY A 556 -19.57 13.66 -9.71
N ILE A 557 -19.59 12.35 -9.77
CA ILE A 557 -18.42 11.52 -9.40
C ILE A 557 -17.43 11.45 -10.55
N THR A 558 -17.88 11.14 -11.76
CA THR A 558 -16.97 10.96 -12.89
C THR A 558 -17.55 11.36 -14.23
N GLY A 559 -16.69 11.92 -15.09
CA GLY A 559 -17.06 12.13 -16.49
C GLY A 559 -17.30 10.81 -17.21
N ALA A 560 -16.48 9.78 -16.97
CA ALA A 560 -16.67 8.46 -17.56
C ALA A 560 -16.26 7.31 -16.63
N MET A 561 -17.07 6.23 -16.65
CA MET A 561 -16.76 4.90 -16.13
C MET A 561 -16.33 4.01 -17.30
N ILE A 562 -15.13 3.45 -17.26
CA ILE A 562 -14.56 2.64 -18.33
C ILE A 562 -14.08 1.30 -17.76
N GLY A 563 -14.50 0.20 -18.35
CA GLY A 563 -14.20 -1.14 -17.81
C GLY A 563 -15.13 -1.51 -16.66
N ALA A 564 -14.69 -2.35 -15.73
CA ALA A 564 -15.49 -2.82 -14.60
C ALA A 564 -15.33 -1.88 -13.38
N CYS A 565 -15.89 -0.67 -13.46
CA CYS A 565 -15.87 0.31 -12.36
C CYS A 565 -16.97 0.05 -11.32
N THR A 566 -16.75 0.46 -10.07
CA THR A 566 -17.76 0.36 -9.00
C THR A 566 -18.00 1.70 -8.33
N LEU A 567 -19.27 2.11 -8.23
CA LEU A 567 -19.76 3.15 -7.34
C LEU A 567 -20.68 2.51 -6.31
N GLU A 568 -20.32 2.56 -5.05
CA GLU A 568 -21.06 1.89 -3.98
C GLU A 568 -21.22 2.80 -2.76
N ARG A 569 -22.45 2.98 -2.30
CA ARG A 569 -22.79 3.93 -1.22
C ARG A 569 -22.22 5.33 -1.50
N VAL A 570 -22.61 5.87 -2.67
CA VAL A 570 -22.19 7.20 -3.11
C VAL A 570 -23.38 8.11 -3.28
N ALA A 571 -23.27 9.32 -2.79
CA ALA A 571 -24.29 10.35 -2.91
C ALA A 571 -23.76 11.61 -3.58
N VAL A 572 -24.64 12.31 -4.32
CA VAL A 572 -24.35 13.59 -4.95
C VAL A 572 -25.52 14.56 -4.76
N THR A 573 -25.22 15.76 -4.26
CA THR A 573 -26.21 16.86 -4.16
C THR A 573 -25.70 18.11 -4.90
N GLY A 574 -26.60 19.00 -5.35
CA GLY A 574 -26.25 20.28 -5.97
C GLY A 574 -26.73 20.43 -7.40
N LYS A 575 -25.86 20.91 -8.31
CA LYS A 575 -26.24 21.21 -9.73
C LYS A 575 -25.17 20.72 -10.70
N ILE A 576 -25.60 20.02 -11.75
CA ILE A 576 -24.71 19.49 -12.79
C ILE A 576 -25.24 19.86 -14.16
N THR A 577 -24.45 20.58 -14.93
CA THR A 577 -24.79 21.06 -16.25
C THR A 577 -23.73 20.65 -17.27
N SER A 578 -24.17 20.18 -18.44
CA SER A 578 -23.27 19.85 -19.54
C SER A 578 -23.82 20.32 -20.86
N ASP A 579 -22.97 20.40 -21.86
CA ASP A 579 -23.47 20.67 -23.23
C ASP A 579 -24.26 19.47 -23.78
N SER A 580 -23.92 18.22 -23.48
CA SER A 580 -24.66 17.07 -23.98
C SER A 580 -24.83 15.92 -22.96
N GLU A 581 -23.83 15.11 -22.72
CA GLU A 581 -23.98 13.93 -21.88
C GLU A 581 -23.78 14.30 -20.40
N VAL A 582 -24.88 14.25 -19.63
CA VAL A 582 -24.82 14.59 -18.21
C VAL A 582 -25.57 13.59 -17.35
N GLY A 583 -24.95 13.15 -16.25
CA GLY A 583 -25.56 12.29 -15.25
C GLY A 583 -25.22 12.71 -13.83
N GLY A 584 -26.01 12.32 -12.85
CA GLY A 584 -25.80 12.67 -11.47
C GLY A 584 -24.53 12.03 -10.88
N LEU A 585 -24.28 10.77 -11.22
CA LEU A 585 -23.09 10.04 -10.81
C LEU A 585 -22.02 10.01 -11.91
N ALA A 586 -22.41 9.56 -13.12
CA ALA A 586 -21.50 9.42 -14.24
C ALA A 586 -22.05 10.06 -15.51
N GLY A 587 -21.23 10.81 -16.24
CA GLY A 587 -21.59 11.39 -17.53
C GLY A 587 -21.75 10.31 -18.60
N ARG A 588 -20.80 9.37 -18.65
CA ARG A 588 -20.75 8.29 -19.62
C ARG A 588 -20.36 6.97 -18.97
N VAL A 589 -20.93 5.88 -19.46
CA VAL A 589 -20.43 4.52 -19.24
C VAL A 589 -19.91 3.98 -20.56
N ALA A 590 -18.64 3.55 -20.60
CA ALA A 590 -17.98 3.06 -21.80
C ALA A 590 -17.30 1.71 -21.52
N ARG A 591 -17.00 0.98 -22.57
CA ARG A 591 -16.28 -0.29 -22.56
C ARG A 591 -14.80 -0.07 -22.81
N ASP A 592 -13.95 -0.89 -22.17
CA ASP A 592 -12.65 -1.19 -22.75
C ASP A 592 -12.73 -2.40 -23.70
N GLY A 593 -11.71 -2.64 -24.52
CA GLY A 593 -11.74 -3.67 -25.55
C GLY A 593 -11.97 -5.10 -25.05
N THR A 594 -11.77 -5.38 -23.77
CA THR A 594 -11.73 -6.72 -23.14
C THR A 594 -12.79 -6.95 -22.08
N GLN A 595 -13.66 -5.98 -21.81
CA GLN A 595 -14.60 -6.02 -20.70
C GLN A 595 -15.54 -7.22 -20.75
N THR A 596 -15.50 -8.08 -19.74
CA THR A 596 -16.44 -9.17 -19.48
C THR A 596 -17.43 -8.85 -18.36
N ASP A 597 -17.07 -7.96 -17.44
CA ASP A 597 -17.80 -7.66 -16.22
C ASP A 597 -18.63 -6.37 -16.32
N TYR A 598 -19.56 -6.18 -15.39
CA TYR A 598 -20.40 -5.01 -15.32
C TYR A 598 -19.72 -3.83 -14.63
N ASN A 599 -19.98 -2.61 -15.08
CA ASN A 599 -19.89 -1.43 -14.23
C ASN A 599 -21.03 -1.51 -13.20
N ILE A 600 -20.73 -1.23 -11.94
CA ILE A 600 -21.66 -1.40 -10.81
C ILE A 600 -21.98 -0.04 -10.20
N ILE A 601 -23.27 0.24 -10.03
CA ILE A 601 -23.79 1.36 -9.22
C ILE A 601 -24.73 0.75 -8.18
N ARG A 602 -24.35 0.78 -6.91
CA ARG A 602 -25.11 0.10 -5.86
C ARG A 602 -25.24 0.97 -4.62
N ASP A 603 -26.44 0.96 -4.01
CA ASP A 603 -26.72 1.74 -2.80
C ASP A 603 -26.33 3.22 -2.97
N CYS A 604 -26.76 3.85 -4.06
CA CYS A 604 -26.39 5.22 -4.42
C CYS A 604 -27.60 6.13 -4.52
N TYR A 605 -27.40 7.43 -4.29
CA TYR A 605 -28.44 8.38 -4.59
C TYR A 605 -27.93 9.70 -5.16
N VAL A 606 -28.80 10.38 -5.90
CA VAL A 606 -28.57 11.73 -6.42
C VAL A 606 -29.76 12.62 -6.08
N ASN A 607 -29.48 13.74 -5.43
CA ASN A 607 -30.43 14.81 -5.19
C ASN A 607 -29.83 16.11 -5.76
N ALA A 608 -29.84 16.22 -7.09
CA ALA A 608 -29.21 17.32 -7.80
C ALA A 608 -30.05 17.73 -9.03
N ASP A 609 -29.94 18.99 -9.41
CA ASP A 609 -30.51 19.48 -10.67
C ASP A 609 -29.56 19.18 -11.83
N ILE A 610 -30.05 18.43 -12.81
CA ILE A 610 -29.26 17.94 -13.93
C ILE A 610 -29.76 18.51 -15.24
N GLN A 611 -28.88 19.15 -16.03
CA GLN A 611 -29.27 19.80 -17.27
C GLN A 611 -28.29 19.57 -18.41
N ALA A 612 -28.80 19.11 -19.57
CA ALA A 612 -28.08 19.15 -20.84
C ALA A 612 -28.49 20.36 -21.67
N THR A 613 -27.51 21.13 -22.17
CA THR A 613 -27.79 22.48 -22.75
C THR A 613 -27.58 22.58 -24.27
N ARG A 614 -27.03 21.53 -24.92
CA ARG A 614 -26.75 21.55 -26.35
C ARG A 614 -28.06 21.54 -27.13
N LEU A 615 -28.14 22.39 -28.13
CA LEU A 615 -29.15 22.36 -29.19
C LEU A 615 -28.57 21.63 -30.40
N SER A 616 -28.78 20.32 -30.50
CA SER A 616 -28.23 19.46 -31.57
C SER A 616 -29.33 19.12 -32.59
N THR A 617 -28.98 19.07 -33.87
CA THR A 617 -29.82 18.55 -34.93
C THR A 617 -29.44 17.16 -35.41
N SER A 618 -28.32 16.58 -34.85
CA SER A 618 -27.79 15.28 -35.21
C SER A 618 -28.09 14.23 -34.15
N MET A 619 -28.48 13.04 -34.62
CA MET A 619 -28.61 11.85 -33.75
C MET A 619 -27.27 11.28 -33.29
N ASP A 620 -26.17 11.60 -33.99
CA ASP A 620 -24.83 11.10 -33.65
C ASP A 620 -24.25 11.82 -32.44
N SER A 621 -24.84 12.89 -31.97
CA SER A 621 -24.41 13.65 -30.79
C SER A 621 -25.62 14.13 -29.99
N PRO A 622 -26.40 13.24 -29.39
CA PRO A 622 -27.61 13.59 -28.68
C PRO A 622 -27.30 14.40 -27.40
N SER A 623 -28.26 15.26 -27.03
CA SER A 623 -28.25 15.96 -25.74
C SER A 623 -28.96 15.10 -24.70
N CYS A 624 -28.20 14.45 -23.82
CA CYS A 624 -28.70 13.42 -22.92
C CYS A 624 -28.52 13.83 -21.46
N ALA A 625 -29.60 13.80 -20.68
CA ALA A 625 -29.60 14.04 -19.26
C ALA A 625 -30.21 12.85 -18.52
N GLY A 626 -29.44 12.20 -17.65
CA GLY A 626 -29.92 11.10 -16.79
C GLY A 626 -29.77 11.42 -15.32
N GLY A 627 -30.77 11.06 -14.52
CA GLY A 627 -30.68 11.26 -13.06
C GLY A 627 -29.45 10.62 -12.40
N LEU A 628 -29.04 9.45 -12.87
CA LEU A 628 -27.85 8.74 -12.39
C LEU A 628 -26.74 8.73 -13.44
N VAL A 629 -27.04 8.34 -14.69
CA VAL A 629 -26.07 8.18 -15.77
C VAL A 629 -26.52 8.92 -17.02
N GLY A 630 -25.64 9.73 -17.62
CA GLY A 630 -25.98 10.51 -18.82
C GLY A 630 -26.10 9.63 -20.07
N PHE A 631 -25.09 8.82 -20.37
CA PHE A 631 -25.00 8.06 -21.60
C PHE A 631 -24.30 6.72 -21.43
N ILE A 632 -24.79 5.67 -22.08
CA ILE A 632 -24.11 4.38 -22.22
C ILE A 632 -23.66 4.24 -23.66
N HIS A 633 -22.37 4.19 -23.88
CA HIS A 633 -21.75 4.19 -25.20
C HIS A 633 -21.44 2.78 -25.70
N SER A 634 -21.76 2.51 -26.96
CA SER A 634 -21.31 1.29 -27.66
C SER A 634 -20.43 1.66 -28.85
N ASN A 635 -19.22 1.09 -28.93
CA ASN A 635 -18.40 1.23 -30.13
C ASN A 635 -18.92 0.30 -31.23
N ASN A 636 -19.44 0.87 -32.29
CA ASN A 636 -19.81 0.20 -33.56
C ASN A 636 -20.76 -1.03 -33.47
N GLY A 637 -21.71 -1.02 -32.55
CA GLY A 637 -22.82 -2.01 -32.53
C GLY A 637 -22.49 -3.45 -32.12
N THR A 638 -21.24 -3.82 -31.97
CA THR A 638 -20.82 -5.19 -31.61
C THR A 638 -20.22 -5.32 -30.23
N SER A 639 -19.79 -4.23 -29.64
CA SER A 639 -19.07 -4.19 -28.35
C SER A 639 -19.75 -3.25 -27.38
N VAL A 640 -20.31 -3.79 -26.30
CA VAL A 640 -21.30 -3.14 -25.48
C VAL A 640 -20.83 -2.93 -24.07
N ALA A 641 -20.89 -1.69 -23.56
CA ALA A 641 -20.68 -1.41 -22.15
C ALA A 641 -21.78 -2.06 -21.30
N LYS A 642 -21.41 -2.73 -20.21
CA LYS A 642 -22.31 -3.39 -19.28
C LYS A 642 -22.49 -2.53 -18.04
N LEU A 643 -23.76 -2.39 -17.56
CA LEU A 643 -24.09 -1.60 -16.39
C LEU A 643 -25.13 -2.32 -15.52
N ASP A 644 -24.84 -2.44 -14.23
CA ASP A 644 -25.73 -2.95 -13.19
C ASP A 644 -26.02 -1.85 -12.16
N ILE A 645 -27.28 -1.44 -12.03
CA ILE A 645 -27.73 -0.46 -11.04
C ILE A 645 -28.68 -1.16 -10.08
N ALA A 646 -28.32 -1.15 -8.79
CA ALA A 646 -29.13 -1.75 -7.76
C ALA A 646 -29.28 -0.86 -6.53
N ARG A 647 -30.48 -0.81 -5.95
CA ARG A 647 -30.81 -0.03 -4.74
C ARG A 647 -30.34 1.42 -4.83
N ALA A 648 -30.81 2.10 -5.85
CA ALA A 648 -30.43 3.49 -6.12
C ALA A 648 -31.64 4.38 -6.36
N TYR A 649 -31.50 5.68 -6.08
CA TYR A 649 -32.55 6.61 -6.39
C TYR A 649 -32.07 7.96 -6.93
N TYR A 650 -32.95 8.63 -7.68
CA TYR A 650 -32.78 10.00 -8.11
C TYR A 650 -33.90 10.88 -7.58
N ALA A 651 -33.54 12.02 -6.98
CA ALA A 651 -34.43 13.12 -6.59
C ALA A 651 -33.86 14.44 -7.13
N GLY A 652 -34.68 15.37 -7.57
CA GLY A 652 -34.24 16.64 -8.18
C GLY A 652 -34.96 16.93 -9.49
N ASN A 653 -34.38 17.76 -10.34
CA ASN A 653 -34.91 18.10 -11.66
C ASN A 653 -33.95 17.65 -12.75
N VAL A 654 -34.43 16.93 -13.74
CA VAL A 654 -33.61 16.57 -14.90
C VAL A 654 -34.21 17.19 -16.18
N SER A 655 -33.35 17.82 -16.99
CA SER A 655 -33.81 18.54 -18.18
C SER A 655 -32.79 18.55 -19.32
N THR A 656 -33.33 18.72 -20.53
CA THR A 656 -32.55 19.12 -21.72
C THR A 656 -33.18 20.34 -22.36
N LEU A 657 -32.39 21.27 -22.87
CA LEU A 657 -32.87 22.43 -23.62
C LEU A 657 -33.23 22.09 -25.07
N GLN A 658 -32.89 20.91 -25.55
CA GLN A 658 -33.20 20.48 -26.90
C GLN A 658 -34.72 20.35 -27.13
N GLN A 659 -35.20 21.03 -28.15
CA GLN A 659 -36.63 21.10 -28.48
C GLN A 659 -37.01 20.31 -29.74
N SER A 660 -36.06 19.73 -30.47
CA SER A 660 -36.33 18.99 -31.69
C SER A 660 -36.41 17.47 -31.43
N HIS A 661 -37.17 16.77 -32.27
CA HIS A 661 -37.60 15.40 -32.11
C HIS A 661 -36.53 14.33 -31.94
N ASN A 662 -35.28 14.55 -32.36
CA ASN A 662 -34.37 13.44 -32.62
C ASN A 662 -33.06 13.46 -31.80
N SER A 663 -32.85 14.45 -30.93
CA SER A 663 -31.52 14.64 -30.35
C SER A 663 -31.50 15.10 -28.89
N GLY A 664 -32.61 15.05 -28.16
CA GLY A 664 -32.68 15.44 -26.76
C GLY A 664 -33.44 14.45 -25.89
N CYS A 665 -32.79 13.88 -24.88
CA CYS A 665 -33.38 12.91 -23.97
C CYS A 665 -33.15 13.26 -22.51
N ALA A 666 -34.22 13.29 -21.70
CA ALA A 666 -34.11 13.46 -20.25
C ALA A 666 -34.87 12.33 -19.54
N THR A 667 -34.24 11.67 -18.59
CA THR A 667 -34.80 10.57 -17.78
C THR A 667 -34.34 10.63 -16.33
N GLY A 668 -35.06 9.95 -15.46
CA GLY A 668 -34.66 9.84 -14.04
C GLY A 668 -33.48 8.92 -13.75
N VAL A 669 -33.10 8.05 -14.69
CA VAL A 669 -31.99 7.07 -14.44
C VAL A 669 -30.88 7.21 -15.48
N ILE A 670 -31.14 6.77 -16.73
CA ILE A 670 -30.16 6.76 -17.83
C ILE A 670 -30.66 7.66 -18.94
N GLY A 671 -29.91 8.72 -19.29
CA GLY A 671 -30.31 9.70 -20.30
C GLY A 671 -30.48 9.11 -21.69
N PHE A 672 -29.47 8.34 -22.14
CA PHE A 672 -29.48 7.69 -23.44
C PHE A 672 -28.57 6.46 -23.52
N THR A 673 -28.82 5.59 -24.47
CA THR A 673 -27.95 4.42 -24.71
C THR A 673 -28.02 4.01 -26.19
N ASP A 674 -26.84 3.63 -26.72
CA ASP A 674 -26.67 3.13 -28.08
C ASP A 674 -27.09 1.65 -28.16
N ASN A 675 -28.32 1.37 -28.39
CA ASN A 675 -28.86 0.03 -28.74
C ASN A 675 -28.24 -1.14 -27.90
N ASN A 676 -28.09 -0.94 -26.62
CA ASN A 676 -27.37 -1.83 -25.72
C ASN A 676 -28.33 -2.65 -24.83
N ARG A 677 -28.20 -3.99 -24.85
CA ARG A 677 -29.03 -4.92 -24.06
C ARG A 677 -28.39 -5.36 -22.72
N ASN A 678 -27.24 -4.85 -22.36
CA ASN A 678 -26.49 -5.30 -21.17
C ASN A 678 -26.66 -4.31 -19.99
N VAL A 679 -27.88 -3.88 -19.73
CA VAL A 679 -28.23 -3.05 -18.57
C VAL A 679 -29.13 -3.85 -17.64
N ARG A 680 -28.79 -3.84 -16.34
CA ARG A 680 -29.59 -4.41 -15.26
C ARG A 680 -30.03 -3.31 -14.32
N LEU A 681 -31.32 -3.30 -13.96
CA LEU A 681 -31.89 -2.38 -12.98
C LEU A 681 -32.68 -3.16 -11.95
N GLN A 682 -32.27 -3.01 -10.67
CA GLN A 682 -32.94 -3.65 -9.56
C GLN A 682 -33.17 -2.68 -8.40
N ASP A 683 -34.41 -2.57 -7.94
CA ASP A 683 -34.84 -1.73 -6.81
C ASP A 683 -34.40 -0.25 -7.00
N VAL A 684 -34.69 0.29 -8.16
CA VAL A 684 -34.35 1.67 -8.58
C VAL A 684 -35.57 2.56 -8.50
N LEU A 685 -35.40 3.74 -7.88
CA LEU A 685 -36.49 4.69 -7.68
C LEU A 685 -36.22 6.02 -8.37
N VAL A 686 -37.26 6.57 -8.97
CA VAL A 686 -37.27 7.95 -9.51
C VAL A 686 -38.23 8.79 -8.69
N MET A 687 -37.67 9.67 -7.89
CA MET A 687 -38.36 10.59 -6.99
C MET A 687 -38.24 12.05 -7.49
N ALA A 688 -37.96 12.23 -8.77
CA ALA A 688 -37.76 13.52 -9.40
C ALA A 688 -38.95 14.49 -9.20
N ASN A 689 -38.67 15.79 -9.11
CA ASN A 689 -39.70 16.84 -9.10
C ASN A 689 -40.21 17.13 -10.51
N SER A 690 -39.28 17.14 -11.48
CA SER A 690 -39.61 17.31 -12.89
C SER A 690 -38.65 16.61 -13.82
N ILE A 691 -39.16 16.17 -14.97
CA ILE A 691 -38.37 15.66 -16.09
C ILE A 691 -38.85 16.43 -17.35
N THR A 692 -37.91 17.19 -17.94
CA THR A 692 -38.21 18.07 -19.06
C THR A 692 -37.27 17.82 -20.22
N GLY A 693 -37.80 17.53 -21.43
CA GLY A 693 -36.95 17.32 -22.60
C GLY A 693 -37.71 16.96 -23.85
N ALA A 694 -37.02 16.90 -24.98
CA ALA A 694 -37.53 16.30 -26.20
C ALA A 694 -37.54 14.78 -26.06
N THR A 695 -38.53 14.13 -26.61
CA THR A 695 -38.50 12.66 -26.75
C THR A 695 -37.88 12.34 -28.09
N PRO A 696 -36.84 11.54 -28.18
CA PRO A 696 -36.27 11.09 -29.43
C PRO A 696 -37.29 10.28 -30.24
N ASN A 697 -37.26 10.50 -31.54
CA ASN A 697 -38.17 9.83 -32.44
C ASN A 697 -37.79 8.38 -32.69
N TYR A 698 -38.80 7.54 -32.84
CA TYR A 698 -38.85 6.26 -33.54
C TYR A 698 -38.16 5.03 -32.94
N TYR A 699 -36.98 5.08 -32.36
CA TYR A 699 -36.29 3.87 -31.86
C TYR A 699 -36.09 3.83 -30.35
N TYR A 700 -35.97 4.95 -29.69
CA TYR A 700 -35.46 5.02 -28.32
C TYR A 700 -36.32 5.82 -27.35
N SER A 701 -37.45 6.37 -27.86
CA SER A 701 -38.28 7.24 -27.03
C SER A 701 -39.02 6.45 -26.00
N ARG A 702 -39.05 6.95 -24.82
CA ARG A 702 -40.25 6.78 -24.05
C ARG A 702 -40.38 7.62 -22.82
N ARG A 703 -41.58 8.06 -22.65
CA ARG A 703 -42.22 8.71 -21.52
C ARG A 703 -41.96 8.00 -20.17
N LEU A 704 -40.77 7.41 -20.00
CA LEU A 704 -40.46 6.72 -18.80
C LEU A 704 -39.43 7.51 -17.99
N PRO A 705 -39.80 7.90 -16.76
CA PRO A 705 -38.88 8.61 -15.91
C PRO A 705 -37.70 7.73 -15.43
N VAL A 706 -37.58 6.51 -15.94
CA VAL A 706 -36.56 5.57 -15.49
C VAL A 706 -35.44 5.37 -16.52
N ALA A 707 -35.67 4.59 -17.57
CA ALA A 707 -34.73 4.30 -18.63
C ALA A 707 -35.41 3.95 -19.95
N PRO A 708 -34.75 4.06 -21.12
CA PRO A 708 -35.33 3.66 -22.41
C PRO A 708 -35.56 2.14 -22.49
N ASN A 709 -36.78 1.76 -22.96
CA ASN A 709 -37.30 0.40 -22.92
C ASN A 709 -36.55 -0.70 -23.67
N ASN A 710 -35.76 -0.37 -24.68
CA ASN A 710 -35.21 -1.38 -25.59
C ASN A 710 -33.86 -1.95 -25.13
N VAL A 711 -33.40 -1.64 -23.92
CA VAL A 711 -32.01 -1.71 -23.59
C VAL A 711 -31.74 -2.45 -22.29
N VAL A 712 -32.76 -2.83 -21.58
CA VAL A 712 -32.60 -3.41 -20.24
C VAL A 712 -32.68 -4.91 -20.31
N GLU A 713 -31.58 -5.56 -19.96
CA GLU A 713 -31.47 -7.02 -19.90
C GLU A 713 -32.37 -7.60 -18.79
N HIS A 714 -32.40 -6.91 -17.64
CA HIS A 714 -33.19 -7.32 -16.48
C HIS A 714 -33.74 -6.09 -15.76
N MET A 715 -35.02 -6.10 -15.43
CA MET A 715 -35.68 -5.06 -14.66
C MET A 715 -36.55 -5.67 -13.56
N SER A 716 -36.27 -5.27 -12.30
CA SER A 716 -37.12 -5.63 -11.16
C SER A 716 -37.12 -4.52 -10.11
N GLY A 717 -38.22 -4.38 -9.37
CA GLY A 717 -38.33 -3.38 -8.30
C GLY A 717 -38.19 -1.93 -8.77
N LEU A 718 -38.81 -1.56 -9.86
CA LEU A 718 -38.77 -0.19 -10.36
C LEU A 718 -39.93 0.64 -9.86
N TYR A 719 -39.64 1.77 -9.22
CA TYR A 719 -40.65 2.62 -8.61
C TYR A 719 -40.50 4.09 -9.03
N VAL A 720 -41.66 4.76 -9.19
CA VAL A 720 -41.71 6.18 -9.57
C VAL A 720 -42.61 6.90 -8.61
N ARG A 721 -42.23 8.09 -8.19
CA ARG A 721 -43.08 8.97 -7.39
C ARG A 721 -44.30 9.41 -8.23
N LYS A 722 -45.50 9.33 -7.68
CA LYS A 722 -46.70 9.93 -8.29
C LYS A 722 -46.55 11.43 -8.40
N GLY A 723 -47.04 12.00 -9.49
CA GLY A 723 -47.08 13.44 -9.68
C GLY A 723 -45.80 14.09 -10.14
N ILE A 724 -44.80 13.32 -10.63
CA ILE A 724 -43.67 13.92 -11.35
C ILE A 724 -44.17 14.77 -12.50
N ARG A 725 -43.73 16.02 -12.59
CA ARG A 725 -44.02 16.90 -13.72
C ARG A 725 -43.21 16.47 -14.94
N LEU A 726 -43.91 15.94 -15.94
CA LEU A 726 -43.33 15.54 -17.21
C LEU A 726 -43.63 16.59 -18.27
N SER A 727 -42.60 17.15 -18.91
CA SER A 727 -42.75 18.12 -20.00
C SER A 727 -41.89 17.69 -21.18
N TYR A 728 -42.53 17.43 -22.31
CA TYR A 728 -41.90 17.08 -23.57
C TYR A 728 -42.23 18.08 -24.66
N TYR A 729 -41.25 18.44 -25.48
CA TYR A 729 -41.40 19.51 -26.49
C TYR A 729 -42.07 19.07 -27.78
N ALA A 730 -42.34 17.76 -27.95
CA ALA A 730 -43.00 17.27 -29.16
C ALA A 730 -43.89 16.04 -28.94
N ASP A 731 -44.93 15.88 -29.69
CA ASP A 731 -45.75 14.68 -29.81
C ASP A 731 -44.94 13.57 -30.48
N ALA A 732 -44.37 12.66 -29.68
CA ALA A 732 -43.68 11.51 -30.19
C ALA A 732 -44.66 10.37 -30.39
N GLY A 733 -44.65 9.80 -31.57
CA GLY A 733 -45.34 8.55 -31.87
C GLY A 733 -45.02 7.44 -30.89
N VAL A 734 -45.98 6.61 -30.61
CA VAL A 734 -45.93 5.50 -29.64
C VAL A 734 -44.92 4.48 -30.11
N GLY A 735 -43.79 4.41 -29.46
CA GLY A 735 -42.88 3.29 -29.60
C GLY A 735 -43.01 2.33 -28.40
N GLY A 736 -42.55 1.03 -28.48
CA GLY A 736 -42.76 -0.12 -27.63
C GLY A 736 -43.08 0.13 -26.13
N GLN A 737 -43.97 -0.61 -25.60
CA GLN A 737 -44.42 -0.44 -24.21
C GLN A 737 -43.57 -1.22 -23.26
N ILE A 738 -43.21 -0.66 -22.08
CA ILE A 738 -42.79 -1.48 -20.94
C ILE A 738 -43.95 -2.40 -20.60
N PRO A 739 -43.72 -3.68 -20.31
CA PRO A 739 -44.79 -4.57 -19.85
C PRO A 739 -45.51 -3.95 -18.65
N ALA A 740 -46.85 -4.01 -18.68
CA ALA A 740 -47.68 -3.48 -17.61
C ALA A 740 -47.22 -4.11 -16.26
N GLY A 741 -47.04 -3.28 -15.23
CA GLY A 741 -46.59 -3.73 -13.91
C GLY A 741 -45.08 -3.77 -13.68
N THR A 742 -44.26 -3.51 -14.69
CA THR A 742 -42.78 -3.44 -14.50
C THR A 742 -42.38 -2.21 -13.68
N ILE A 743 -43.05 -1.08 -13.87
CA ILE A 743 -42.87 0.15 -13.10
C ILE A 743 -44.07 0.39 -12.22
N ARG A 744 -43.88 0.72 -10.98
CA ARG A 744 -44.94 0.98 -10.00
C ARG A 744 -44.92 2.43 -9.56
N GLU A 745 -46.05 3.11 -9.63
CA GLU A 745 -46.20 4.45 -9.07
C GLU A 745 -46.44 4.37 -7.55
N VAL A 746 -45.77 5.20 -6.79
CA VAL A 746 -45.83 5.25 -5.34
C VAL A 746 -46.11 6.69 -4.89
N ASP A 747 -46.97 6.84 -3.89
CA ASP A 747 -47.28 8.14 -3.29
C ASP A 747 -46.03 8.68 -2.54
N ASP A 748 -45.76 9.97 -2.62
CA ASP A 748 -44.60 10.60 -1.99
C ASP A 748 -44.53 10.35 -0.48
N ALA A 749 -45.70 10.35 0.18
CA ALA A 749 -45.76 10.05 1.62
C ALA A 749 -45.27 8.62 1.97
N VAL A 750 -45.50 7.64 1.09
CA VAL A 750 -44.99 6.26 1.27
C VAL A 750 -43.50 6.18 1.06
N LEU A 751 -42.95 6.91 0.08
CA LEU A 751 -41.50 6.98 -0.20
C LEU A 751 -40.70 7.64 0.93
N ARG A 752 -41.35 8.28 1.89
CA ARG A 752 -40.74 8.90 3.08
C ARG A 752 -40.90 8.05 4.32
N THR A 753 -41.18 6.75 4.17
CA THR A 753 -41.34 5.81 5.29
C THR A 753 -40.26 4.72 5.24
N LYS A 754 -39.66 4.39 6.37
CA LYS A 754 -38.71 3.27 6.49
C LYS A 754 -39.36 1.94 6.07
N ALA A 755 -40.64 1.73 6.40
CA ALA A 755 -41.36 0.49 6.14
C ALA A 755 -41.40 0.14 4.64
N PHE A 756 -41.48 1.13 3.75
CA PHE A 756 -41.43 0.90 2.31
C PHE A 756 -40.09 0.26 1.88
N TYR A 757 -38.99 0.81 2.33
CA TYR A 757 -37.65 0.34 1.93
C TYR A 757 -37.29 -1.00 2.56
N THR A 758 -37.63 -1.23 3.84
CA THR A 758 -37.31 -2.48 4.52
C THR A 758 -38.27 -3.61 4.15
N GLY A 759 -39.57 -3.32 4.01
CA GLY A 759 -40.58 -4.34 3.76
C GLY A 759 -40.81 -4.65 2.28
N THR A 760 -40.65 -3.67 1.38
CA THR A 760 -40.91 -3.81 -0.08
C THR A 760 -39.62 -4.03 -0.86
N LEU A 761 -38.54 -3.34 -0.52
CA LEU A 761 -37.29 -3.34 -1.27
C LEU A 761 -36.16 -4.10 -0.57
N ASN A 762 -36.36 -4.47 0.68
CA ASN A 762 -35.35 -5.14 1.50
C ASN A 762 -33.99 -4.40 1.56
N TRP A 763 -34.05 -3.05 1.62
CA TRP A 763 -32.86 -2.23 1.77
C TRP A 763 -32.28 -2.36 3.17
N ASP A 764 -30.95 -2.33 3.27
CA ASP A 764 -30.21 -2.46 4.54
C ASP A 764 -30.28 -1.16 5.35
N PHE A 765 -31.23 -1.07 6.27
CA PHE A 765 -31.36 -0.01 7.25
C PHE A 765 -30.61 -0.29 8.57
N ASP A 766 -29.94 -1.44 8.67
CA ASP A 766 -29.12 -1.78 9.82
C ASP A 766 -27.72 -1.19 9.66
N THR A 767 -27.15 -1.25 8.45
CA THR A 767 -25.75 -0.82 8.22
C THR A 767 -25.61 0.32 7.22
N VAL A 768 -26.48 0.48 6.22
CA VAL A 768 -26.29 1.42 5.10
C VAL A 768 -27.19 2.66 5.22
N TRP A 769 -28.50 2.45 5.28
CA TRP A 769 -29.47 3.52 5.12
C TRP A 769 -30.02 4.03 6.46
N THR A 770 -30.37 5.30 6.47
CA THR A 770 -31.18 5.92 7.52
C THR A 770 -32.27 6.77 6.88
N ILE A 771 -33.31 7.10 7.63
CA ILE A 771 -34.37 7.98 7.19
C ILE A 771 -34.85 8.84 8.36
N THR A 772 -34.87 10.14 8.16
CA THR A 772 -35.54 11.08 9.06
C THR A 772 -37.02 11.15 8.66
N GLU A 773 -37.91 11.21 9.63
CA GLU A 773 -39.36 11.29 9.36
C GLU A 773 -39.69 12.46 8.40
N GLY A 774 -40.37 12.14 7.34
CA GLY A 774 -40.75 13.12 6.30
C GLY A 774 -39.68 13.40 5.24
N GLU A 775 -38.49 12.79 5.33
CA GLU A 775 -37.42 12.93 4.34
C GLU A 775 -37.26 11.65 3.50
N TYR A 776 -36.42 11.68 2.48
CA TYR A 776 -35.97 10.51 1.75
C TYR A 776 -34.79 9.83 2.45
N PRO A 777 -34.49 8.55 2.18
CA PRO A 777 -33.35 7.87 2.80
C PRO A 777 -32.04 8.54 2.46
N THR A 778 -31.15 8.58 3.43
CA THR A 778 -29.76 9.00 3.29
C THR A 778 -28.85 7.95 3.90
N PHE A 779 -27.54 8.13 3.83
CA PHE A 779 -26.62 7.21 4.50
C PHE A 779 -26.55 7.47 6.00
N LYS A 780 -26.24 6.42 6.76
CA LYS A 780 -25.87 6.58 8.16
C LYS A 780 -24.55 7.32 8.29
N SER A 781 -24.46 8.23 9.24
CA SER A 781 -23.28 9.06 9.49
C SER A 781 -22.08 8.33 10.10
N SER A 782 -22.18 7.04 10.40
CA SER A 782 -21.09 6.25 10.94
C SER A 782 -20.89 4.98 10.11
N PHE A 783 -20.04 5.07 9.09
CA PHE A 783 -19.31 3.92 8.57
C PHE A 783 -17.99 3.72 9.32
N ALA A 784 -17.89 4.23 10.58
CA ALA A 784 -16.78 3.92 11.45
C ALA A 784 -16.62 2.41 11.47
N ASP A 785 -15.42 1.94 11.22
CA ASP A 785 -15.01 0.54 11.35
C ASP A 785 -15.59 0.00 12.66
N ARG A 786 -16.79 -0.57 12.58
CA ARG A 786 -17.26 -1.41 13.66
C ARG A 786 -16.41 -2.66 13.57
N ILE A 787 -15.48 -2.82 14.50
CA ILE A 787 -15.26 -4.14 15.05
C ILE A 787 -16.68 -4.60 15.41
N GLU A 788 -17.25 -5.48 14.59
CA GLU A 788 -18.58 -6.03 14.86
C GLU A 788 -18.47 -6.69 16.22
N GLU A 789 -19.08 -6.07 17.22
CA GLU A 789 -19.31 -6.75 18.51
C GLU A 789 -20.28 -7.88 18.18
N VAL A 790 -19.72 -9.06 17.90
CA VAL A 790 -20.49 -10.23 17.49
C VAL A 790 -21.40 -10.58 18.66
N ARG A 791 -22.70 -10.34 18.49
CA ARG A 791 -23.69 -10.68 19.51
C ARG A 791 -23.65 -12.20 19.77
N PRO A 792 -23.74 -12.62 21.03
CA PRO A 792 -23.63 -14.03 21.42
C PRO A 792 -24.55 -15.00 20.67
N ASP A 793 -25.68 -14.54 20.20
CA ASP A 793 -26.72 -15.32 19.50
C ASP A 793 -26.34 -15.70 18.05
N LYS A 794 -25.42 -14.98 17.41
CA LYS A 794 -24.87 -15.34 16.09
C LYS A 794 -23.65 -16.28 16.13
N LEU A 795 -23.19 -16.65 17.33
CA LEU A 795 -22.01 -17.48 17.53
C LEU A 795 -22.27 -19.00 17.47
N ALA A 796 -23.52 -19.42 17.30
CA ALA A 796 -23.90 -20.82 17.52
C ALA A 796 -23.52 -21.79 16.39
N ASP A 797 -23.34 -21.32 15.15
CA ASP A 797 -23.22 -22.19 13.98
C ASP A 797 -21.86 -22.13 13.23
N ASP A 798 -20.90 -21.33 13.68
CA ASP A 798 -19.63 -21.14 12.95
C ASP A 798 -18.48 -21.92 13.59
N ILE A 799 -17.71 -22.61 12.78
CA ILE A 799 -16.50 -23.31 13.19
C ILE A 799 -15.45 -22.28 13.64
N ARG A 800 -14.93 -22.46 14.86
CA ARG A 800 -13.93 -21.62 15.47
C ARG A 800 -12.65 -22.38 15.74
N TYR A 801 -11.55 -21.66 15.65
CA TYR A 801 -10.23 -22.17 15.96
C TYR A 801 -9.61 -21.32 17.07
N ASP A 802 -8.86 -21.95 17.97
CA ASP A 802 -8.00 -21.18 18.88
C ASP A 802 -6.81 -20.57 18.11
N LEU A 803 -6.02 -19.77 18.80
CA LEU A 803 -4.84 -19.14 18.19
C LEU A 803 -3.76 -20.15 17.74
N HIS A 804 -3.94 -21.43 18.03
CA HIS A 804 -3.07 -22.52 17.62
C HIS A 804 -3.65 -23.32 16.44
N GLY A 805 -4.73 -22.80 15.81
CA GLY A 805 -5.40 -23.48 14.70
C GLY A 805 -6.22 -24.71 15.10
N ARG A 806 -6.44 -24.97 16.39
CA ARG A 806 -7.24 -26.12 16.84
C ARG A 806 -8.72 -25.73 16.88
N ARG A 807 -9.54 -26.56 16.25
CA ARG A 807 -11.00 -26.38 16.25
C ARG A 807 -11.55 -26.38 17.68
N GLN A 808 -12.39 -25.42 17.99
CA GLN A 808 -13.06 -25.26 19.26
C GLN A 808 -14.56 -25.51 19.10
N ASP A 809 -15.02 -26.66 19.53
CA ASP A 809 -16.45 -27.04 19.49
C ASP A 809 -17.26 -26.34 20.62
N SER A 810 -16.60 -25.80 21.63
CA SER A 810 -17.19 -24.97 22.69
C SER A 810 -16.18 -24.00 23.28
N ILE A 811 -16.60 -22.78 23.56
CA ILE A 811 -15.76 -21.77 24.19
C ILE A 811 -16.10 -21.71 25.68
N THR A 812 -15.16 -22.14 26.50
CA THR A 812 -15.30 -22.24 27.95
C THR A 812 -14.59 -21.11 28.72
N SER A 813 -13.77 -20.32 28.05
CA SER A 813 -13.04 -19.18 28.65
C SER A 813 -13.01 -17.99 27.70
N PRO A 814 -12.95 -16.76 28.22
CA PRO A 814 -12.73 -15.57 27.38
C PRO A 814 -11.41 -15.68 26.62
N GLY A 815 -11.40 -15.21 25.38
CA GLY A 815 -10.20 -15.26 24.56
C GLY A 815 -10.42 -14.72 23.16
N ILE A 816 -9.35 -14.73 22.37
CA ILE A 816 -9.39 -14.43 20.96
C ILE A 816 -9.41 -15.74 20.18
N PHE A 817 -10.32 -15.84 19.23
CA PHE A 817 -10.54 -17.02 18.39
C PHE A 817 -10.51 -16.62 16.91
N ILE A 818 -10.24 -17.55 16.03
CA ILE A 818 -10.36 -17.36 14.58
C ILE A 818 -11.69 -17.99 14.13
N GLN A 819 -12.53 -17.21 13.48
CA GLN A 819 -13.82 -17.62 12.94
C GLN A 819 -13.94 -17.07 11.51
N ASN A 820 -14.13 -17.96 10.53
CA ASN A 820 -14.18 -17.59 9.10
C ASN A 820 -12.96 -16.77 8.62
N GLY A 821 -11.74 -17.13 9.11
CA GLY A 821 -10.51 -16.41 8.80
C GLY A 821 -10.37 -15.03 9.48
N ARG A 822 -11.28 -14.68 10.38
CA ARG A 822 -11.26 -13.41 11.15
C ARG A 822 -11.08 -13.68 12.63
N LYS A 823 -10.41 -12.76 13.32
CA LYS A 823 -10.28 -12.81 14.78
C LYS A 823 -11.57 -12.33 15.46
N VAL A 824 -12.01 -13.09 16.44
CA VAL A 824 -13.18 -12.77 17.25
C VAL A 824 -12.77 -12.77 18.71
N ALA A 825 -12.91 -11.64 19.40
CA ALA A 825 -12.73 -11.56 20.85
C ALA A 825 -14.03 -11.96 21.56
N ILE A 826 -13.95 -12.93 22.45
CA ILE A 826 -15.08 -13.37 23.26
C ILE A 826 -14.82 -13.00 24.72
N GLY A 827 -15.60 -12.06 25.23
CA GLY A 827 -15.54 -11.60 26.61
C GLY A 827 -16.29 -12.51 27.58
N THR A 828 -16.15 -12.29 28.88
CA THR A 828 -16.81 -13.05 29.97
C THR A 828 -18.33 -13.02 29.89
N SER A 829 -18.93 -12.00 29.31
CA SER A 829 -20.38 -11.86 29.13
C SER A 829 -20.98 -12.78 28.05
N ALA A 830 -20.16 -13.34 27.17
CA ALA A 830 -20.58 -14.18 26.06
C ALA A 830 -20.55 -15.69 26.39
N LEU A 831 -20.06 -16.06 27.56
CA LEU A 831 -19.97 -17.47 27.98
C LEU A 831 -21.29 -17.92 28.56
N ARG A 832 -22.02 -18.83 27.88
CA ARG A 832 -23.17 -19.53 28.47
C ARG A 832 -22.68 -20.60 29.44
N LYS A 833 -23.21 -20.61 30.64
CA LYS A 833 -23.15 -21.81 31.50
C LYS A 833 -23.96 -22.90 30.80
N PRO A 834 -23.48 -24.17 30.73
CA PRO A 834 -24.30 -25.26 30.23
C PRO A 834 -25.54 -25.39 31.11
N SER A 835 -26.73 -25.54 30.48
CA SER A 835 -27.96 -25.81 31.20
C SER A 835 -27.90 -27.23 31.82
N PRO A 836 -28.45 -27.45 33.00
CA PRO A 836 -28.32 -28.73 33.70
C PRO A 836 -29.12 -29.89 33.11
N ASP A 837 -29.86 -29.72 32.03
CA ASP A 837 -30.79 -30.69 31.47
C ASP A 837 -30.35 -31.26 30.11
N SER A 838 -29.29 -32.06 30.09
CA SER A 838 -29.05 -33.04 29.02
C SER A 838 -28.07 -34.12 29.50
N ALA A 839 -28.58 -35.02 30.35
CA ALA A 839 -27.98 -36.32 30.50
C ALA A 839 -28.50 -37.25 29.40
N PRO A 840 -27.65 -38.03 28.72
CA PRO A 840 -28.10 -38.95 27.70
C PRO A 840 -28.85 -40.13 28.34
N LYS A 841 -29.99 -40.45 27.75
CA LYS A 841 -30.64 -41.77 27.94
C LYS A 841 -30.02 -42.76 26.98
#